data_3effcebde3f84050548f2154a4d2e450
#
_entry.id   3effcebde3f84050548f2154a4d2e450
#
_cell.length_a   1.000
_cell.length_b   1.000
_cell.length_c   1.000
_cell.angle_alpha   90.00
_cell.angle_beta   90.00
_cell.angle_gamma   90.00
#
_symmetry.space_group_name_H-M   'P 1'
#
loop_
_entity.id
_entity.type
_entity.pdbx_description
1 polymer ?
#
loop_
_entity_poly.entity_id
_entity_poly.type
_entity_poly.pdbx_seq_one_letter_code
_entity_poly.pdbx_strand_id
1 'polypeptide(L)'
;MVLMKSKKKLTNNKTPHVLENPSKAILKRINVLFFIIFALFLVLIGRLYQMQIADKGFYDKKLATSGSMSTVTEGTARGQIFDATGTPMVSNKSVQTINFTRTNMMSAEMMRQVAIKLVSVIPESVSTDSLTERDRIDFFLADPENFSKVQSRVPDKELINKKTGERLDEGKLYAKYVKKVTKAESTFDSDTQIAAMLYKKMNATSNFATTIIASGDFTAEQQAKIAENERYFKGISVGSTWEREYHDPTLTSILGTVTSEKTGIPAEDLAAYLKKGYSRNDRVGTSYLEKGYEDALHGTNAVKRVIVDKQGHVKKEETLVKGEAGNNLKLTLDSKFQQGVQDILKRNFDALQREGYGALSQGAYAVVMNPSTGGIYAMAGIAHDKKTGQITDDALGTIQSGFPPGSVVKMGTITAGWENNVLSGNQVLNDQPINILGSPTKQSWFTNGRVTPITAVQALEYSSNTYMIQTALNIMGQPYQPGMTIFTSKLDDSFKKMRKTYGEYGLGVATGIDIPGSSNGFIGQDADAANYLDESFGQYDTYTPMQLAQYAATIANDGKRVTPRLVDGIYGSTADGPLGKLEKTIASKTLNTIPISQDNIKLLQQGMYQVTHGGNMATGKDVMNGASVSINAKTGTSETFTLDAAGNQVYTSVNNVVAYAPSDKPQIAIGVMIPDTIIKDGGVTTHANQDMTRDIVNLYNSMYGFK
;
A
#
# COMPACT_ATOMS: atom_id res chain seq x y z
N MET A 1 -16.69 30.35 -58.71
CA MET A 1 -17.42 31.40 -59.45
C MET A 1 -16.45 32.53 -59.75
N VAL A 2 -16.07 32.59 -61.02
CA VAL A 2 -15.82 33.74 -61.89
C VAL A 2 -14.63 34.64 -61.53
N LEU A 3 -13.47 34.48 -62.24
CA LEU A 3 -13.04 35.14 -63.48
C LEU A 3 -12.93 36.69 -63.37
N MET A 4 -11.81 37.31 -63.65
CA MET A 4 -11.23 37.66 -64.93
C MET A 4 -9.93 38.48 -64.74
N LYS A 5 -8.80 38.12 -65.32
CA LYS A 5 -8.20 38.68 -66.57
C LYS A 5 -8.13 40.16 -66.66
N SER A 6 -6.91 40.70 -66.76
CA SER A 6 -6.59 41.61 -67.83
C SER A 6 -5.07 41.80 -68.08
N LYS A 7 -4.66 41.69 -69.33
CA LYS A 7 -3.34 41.90 -69.96
C LYS A 7 -3.06 43.37 -70.24
N LYS A 8 -1.76 43.78 -70.34
CA LYS A 8 -1.14 44.61 -71.39
C LYS A 8 0.34 44.82 -71.00
N LYS A 9 1.25 44.36 -71.71
CA LYS A 9 1.98 44.61 -72.96
C LYS A 9 2.91 45.84 -72.92
N LEU A 10 4.24 45.47 -73.07
CA LEU A 10 5.27 46.12 -73.95
C LEU A 10 5.79 47.46 -73.49
N THR A 11 7.08 47.73 -73.43
CA THR A 11 8.17 47.57 -74.43
C THR A 11 9.55 47.97 -73.90
N ASN A 12 10.54 47.17 -74.32
CA ASN A 12 11.85 47.60 -74.83
C ASN A 12 13.01 48.08 -73.95
N ASN A 13 14.06 47.30 -74.12
CA ASN A 13 15.47 47.61 -74.32
C ASN A 13 16.25 48.35 -73.24
N LYS A 14 17.19 47.56 -72.61
CA LYS A 14 18.60 47.94 -72.56
C LYS A 14 19.48 46.73 -72.26
N THR A 15 20.40 46.50 -73.13
CA THR A 15 21.73 45.86 -73.12
C THR A 15 22.15 44.96 -71.93
N PRO A 16 22.80 43.84 -72.22
CA PRO A 16 23.15 42.84 -71.24
C PRO A 16 24.33 43.29 -70.37
N HIS A 17 24.14 43.38 -69.11
CA HIS A 17 25.25 43.35 -68.16
C HIS A 17 25.86 41.96 -68.16
N VAL A 18 27.13 41.91 -68.45
CA VAL A 18 28.00 40.72 -68.34
C VAL A 18 27.83 40.08 -66.96
N LEU A 19 27.35 38.86 -66.93
CA LEU A 19 27.32 38.01 -65.73
C LEU A 19 28.78 37.73 -65.32
N GLU A 20 29.26 38.42 -64.29
CA GLU A 20 30.46 38.02 -63.58
C GLU A 20 30.29 36.58 -63.12
N ASN A 21 31.28 35.73 -63.42
CA ASN A 21 31.35 34.32 -63.17
C ASN A 21 30.91 34.01 -61.70
N PRO A 22 29.80 33.27 -61.46
CA PRO A 22 29.28 33.03 -60.13
C PRO A 22 30.26 32.32 -59.19
N SER A 23 31.24 31.61 -59.72
CA SER A 23 32.34 30.95 -58.98
C SER A 23 33.31 31.94 -58.28
N LYS A 24 33.57 33.12 -58.87
CA LYS A 24 34.44 34.11 -58.22
C LYS A 24 33.73 34.88 -57.07
N ALA A 25 32.45 35.09 -57.15
CA ALA A 25 31.65 35.71 -56.07
C ALA A 25 31.48 34.76 -54.89
N ILE A 26 31.29 33.46 -55.13
CA ILE A 26 31.20 32.42 -54.13
C ILE A 26 32.54 32.25 -53.41
N LEU A 27 33.64 32.17 -54.15
CA LEU A 27 34.99 32.08 -53.57
C LEU A 27 35.32 33.29 -52.68
N LYS A 28 34.92 34.51 -53.09
CA LYS A 28 35.13 35.72 -52.31
C LYS A 28 34.33 35.70 -51.00
N ARG A 29 33.09 35.16 -51.00
CA ARG A 29 32.26 35.00 -49.81
C ARG A 29 32.83 33.91 -48.89
N ILE A 30 33.29 32.79 -49.43
CA ILE A 30 33.93 31.73 -48.66
C ILE A 30 35.23 32.24 -48.00
N ASN A 31 36.05 32.99 -48.70
CA ASN A 31 37.26 33.59 -48.14
C ASN A 31 36.95 34.61 -47.03
N VAL A 32 35.93 35.45 -47.22
CA VAL A 32 35.48 36.38 -46.17
C VAL A 32 35.00 35.58 -44.92
N LEU A 33 34.19 34.54 -45.13
CA LEU A 33 33.73 33.70 -44.02
C LEU A 33 34.91 32.98 -43.31
N PHE A 34 35.87 32.50 -44.11
CA PHE A 34 37.09 31.90 -43.57
C PHE A 34 37.91 32.89 -42.75
N PHE A 35 38.07 34.12 -43.22
CA PHE A 35 38.74 35.18 -42.47
C PHE A 35 38.02 35.59 -41.19
N ILE A 36 36.70 35.57 -41.18
CA ILE A 36 35.89 35.84 -39.96
C ILE A 36 36.09 34.72 -38.97
N ILE A 37 35.98 33.44 -39.38
CA ILE A 37 36.18 32.28 -38.50
C ILE A 37 37.65 32.26 -38.01
N PHE A 38 38.63 32.55 -38.86
CA PHE A 38 40.03 32.61 -38.47
C PHE A 38 40.32 33.76 -37.48
N ALA A 39 39.71 34.93 -37.66
CA ALA A 39 39.80 36.03 -36.70
C ALA A 39 39.17 35.68 -35.35
N LEU A 40 38.01 35.01 -35.34
CA LEU A 40 37.37 34.50 -34.10
C LEU A 40 38.28 33.46 -33.43
N PHE A 41 38.93 32.59 -34.19
CA PHE A 41 39.86 31.60 -33.67
C PHE A 41 41.13 32.24 -33.07
N LEU A 42 41.65 33.31 -33.70
CA LEU A 42 42.74 34.10 -33.12
C LEU A 42 42.35 34.80 -31.81
N VAL A 43 41.14 35.32 -31.75
CA VAL A 43 40.60 35.92 -30.50
C VAL A 43 40.47 34.85 -29.40
N LEU A 44 40.01 33.64 -29.75
CA LEU A 44 39.92 32.49 -28.84
C LEU A 44 41.30 32.04 -28.34
N ILE A 45 42.29 31.96 -29.26
CA ILE A 45 43.69 31.64 -28.89
C ILE A 45 44.27 32.74 -28.00
N GLY A 46 44.05 34.01 -28.32
CA GLY A 46 44.47 35.14 -27.50
C GLY A 46 43.84 35.09 -26.11
N ARG A 47 42.58 34.75 -26.00
CA ARG A 47 41.86 34.58 -24.75
C ARG A 47 42.39 33.39 -23.93
N LEU A 48 42.66 32.25 -24.61
CA LEU A 48 43.30 31.07 -24.03
C LEU A 48 44.70 31.40 -23.51
N TYR A 49 45.52 32.12 -24.32
CA TYR A 49 46.86 32.56 -23.92
C TYR A 49 46.80 33.47 -22.70
N GLN A 50 45.87 34.44 -22.70
CA GLN A 50 45.66 35.32 -21.56
C GLN A 50 45.29 34.52 -20.28
N MET A 51 44.34 33.60 -20.39
CA MET A 51 43.88 32.78 -19.23
C MET A 51 44.96 31.80 -18.75
N GLN A 52 45.71 31.16 -19.67
CA GLN A 52 46.65 30.11 -19.30
C GLN A 52 48.03 30.57 -18.99
N ILE A 53 48.50 31.73 -19.53
CA ILE A 53 49.87 32.21 -19.40
C ILE A 53 49.92 33.56 -18.68
N ALA A 54 49.21 34.59 -19.14
CA ALA A 54 49.30 35.93 -18.60
C ALA A 54 48.62 36.04 -17.20
N ASP A 55 47.41 35.47 -17.09
CA ASP A 55 46.61 35.49 -15.87
C ASP A 55 46.70 34.17 -15.08
N LYS A 56 47.61 33.29 -15.42
CA LYS A 56 47.79 31.98 -14.81
C LYS A 56 47.82 32.06 -13.28
N GLY A 57 48.58 32.98 -12.71
CA GLY A 57 48.67 33.17 -11.27
C GLY A 57 47.35 33.57 -10.62
N PHE A 58 46.51 34.35 -11.32
CA PHE A 58 45.16 34.72 -10.85
C PHE A 58 44.21 33.52 -10.91
N TYR A 59 44.20 32.78 -12.01
CA TYR A 59 43.34 31.62 -12.17
C TYR A 59 43.81 30.44 -11.31
N ASP A 60 45.14 30.23 -11.16
CA ASP A 60 45.69 29.24 -10.22
C ASP A 60 45.33 29.61 -8.78
N LYS A 61 45.37 30.88 -8.42
CA LYS A 61 44.95 31.37 -7.09
C LYS A 61 43.43 31.23 -6.90
N LYS A 62 42.63 31.47 -7.94
CA LYS A 62 41.19 31.30 -7.95
C LYS A 62 40.78 29.83 -7.93
N LEU A 63 41.48 28.96 -8.67
CA LEU A 63 41.36 27.49 -8.55
C LEU A 63 41.86 27.02 -7.17
N ALA A 64 42.90 27.63 -6.68
CA ALA A 64 43.46 27.31 -5.36
C ALA A 64 42.54 27.71 -4.21
N THR A 65 41.70 28.72 -4.40
CA THR A 65 40.70 29.20 -3.42
C THR A 65 39.28 28.70 -3.71
N SER A 66 39.02 28.17 -4.91
CA SER A 66 37.72 27.52 -5.20
C SER A 66 37.67 26.18 -4.51
N GLY A 67 37.01 26.16 -3.37
CA GLY A 67 36.59 24.93 -2.69
C GLY A 67 35.70 24.11 -3.64
N SER A 68 35.65 22.84 -3.40
CA SER A 68 34.68 21.93 -4.04
C SER A 68 33.27 22.31 -3.60
N MET A 69 32.37 22.42 -4.55
CA MET A 69 30.98 22.77 -4.32
C MET A 69 30.12 21.51 -4.52
N SER A 70 29.35 21.11 -3.55
CA SER A 70 28.46 19.97 -3.63
C SER A 70 27.03 20.37 -3.21
N THR A 71 26.05 19.69 -3.75
CA THR A 71 24.66 19.81 -3.35
C THR A 71 24.30 18.60 -2.50
N VAL A 72 23.86 18.84 -1.28
CA VAL A 72 23.42 17.80 -0.35
C VAL A 72 21.91 17.88 -0.21
N THR A 73 21.25 16.74 -0.37
CA THR A 73 19.80 16.61 -0.14
C THR A 73 19.62 16.01 1.24
N GLU A 74 18.86 16.69 2.09
CA GLU A 74 18.45 16.19 3.41
C GLU A 74 16.97 15.85 3.39
N GLY A 75 16.65 14.61 3.75
CA GLY A 75 15.27 14.16 3.87
C GLY A 75 14.56 14.87 5.04
N THR A 76 13.33 15.27 4.82
CA THR A 76 12.46 15.82 5.87
C THR A 76 11.62 14.74 6.54
N ALA A 77 11.02 15.08 7.69
CA ALA A 77 10.13 14.16 8.38
C ALA A 77 8.90 13.84 7.51
N ARG A 78 8.52 12.57 7.49
CA ARG A 78 7.31 12.10 6.84
C ARG A 78 6.08 12.52 7.64
N GLY A 79 4.95 12.80 7.00
CA GLY A 79 3.69 13.09 7.67
C GLY A 79 3.28 11.96 8.64
N GLN A 80 2.66 12.32 9.73
CA GLN A 80 2.16 11.37 10.73
C GLN A 80 0.73 10.91 10.39
N ILE A 81 0.30 9.81 10.99
CA ILE A 81 -1.05 9.27 10.81
C ILE A 81 -1.76 9.27 12.16
N PHE A 82 -2.90 9.92 12.23
CA PHE A 82 -3.72 10.08 13.43
C PHE A 82 -5.05 9.38 13.26
N ASP A 83 -5.59 8.87 14.35
CA ASP A 83 -6.95 8.35 14.38
C ASP A 83 -8.01 9.48 14.36
N ALA A 84 -9.29 9.11 14.40
CA ALA A 84 -10.42 10.05 14.38
C ALA A 84 -10.43 11.01 15.58
N THR A 85 -9.82 10.64 16.71
CA THR A 85 -9.73 11.46 17.91
C THR A 85 -8.52 12.39 17.93
N GLY A 86 -7.58 12.21 16.99
CA GLY A 86 -6.31 12.93 16.95
C GLY A 86 -5.18 12.23 17.74
N THR A 87 -5.37 10.96 18.11
CA THR A 87 -4.33 10.14 18.71
C THR A 87 -3.36 9.65 17.62
N PRO A 88 -2.04 9.81 17.78
CA PRO A 88 -1.09 9.33 16.77
C PRO A 88 -1.08 7.80 16.71
N MET A 89 -1.28 7.25 15.52
CA MET A 89 -1.16 5.83 15.22
C MET A 89 0.19 5.49 14.59
N VAL A 90 0.74 6.42 13.81
CA VAL A 90 2.09 6.34 13.24
C VAL A 90 2.76 7.69 13.41
N SER A 91 3.88 7.68 14.09
CA SER A 91 4.71 8.87 14.29
C SER A 91 6.12 8.67 13.74
N ASN A 92 6.97 9.68 13.91
CA ASN A 92 8.38 9.62 13.58
C ASN A 92 9.19 9.77 14.87
N LYS A 93 9.98 8.77 15.18
CA LYS A 93 11.02 8.87 16.20
C LYS A 93 12.25 9.54 15.58
N SER A 94 12.69 10.66 16.15
CA SER A 94 13.95 11.28 15.74
C SER A 94 15.12 10.42 16.19
N VAL A 95 16.01 10.10 15.26
CA VAL A 95 17.21 9.31 15.49
C VAL A 95 18.41 10.14 15.06
N GLN A 96 19.41 10.21 15.90
CA GLN A 96 20.63 10.95 15.58
C GLN A 96 21.50 10.17 14.60
N THR A 97 22.23 10.89 13.76
CA THR A 97 23.07 10.29 12.72
C THR A 97 24.46 10.88 12.70
N ILE A 98 25.41 10.04 12.31
CA ILE A 98 26.73 10.46 11.87
C ILE A 98 26.76 10.35 10.35
N ASN A 99 26.93 11.48 9.69
CA ASN A 99 26.92 11.61 8.25
C ASN A 99 28.35 11.76 7.73
N PHE A 100 28.63 11.16 6.58
CA PHE A 100 29.88 11.32 5.86
C PHE A 100 29.63 11.94 4.50
N THR A 101 30.26 13.10 4.25
CA THR A 101 30.29 13.76 2.94
C THR A 101 31.62 13.49 2.25
N ARG A 102 31.59 12.76 1.14
CA ARG A 102 32.80 12.46 0.39
C ARG A 102 33.20 13.63 -0.49
N THR A 103 34.43 14.10 -0.36
CA THR A 103 35.01 15.09 -1.27
C THR A 103 35.99 14.41 -2.25
N ASN A 104 36.35 15.09 -3.34
CA ASN A 104 37.32 14.58 -4.31
C ASN A 104 38.74 14.44 -3.74
N MET A 105 39.00 15.00 -2.56
CA MET A 105 40.28 14.94 -1.86
C MET A 105 40.40 13.78 -0.85
N MET A 106 39.32 13.02 -0.65
CA MET A 106 39.27 11.90 0.31
C MET A 106 39.89 10.63 -0.31
N SER A 107 41.12 10.33 0.14
CA SER A 107 41.74 9.03 -0.22
C SER A 107 41.20 7.87 0.62
N ALA A 108 41.44 6.63 0.17
CA ALA A 108 41.10 5.43 0.91
C ALA A 108 41.76 5.41 2.31
N GLU A 109 43.04 5.83 2.39
CA GLU A 109 43.79 5.97 3.66
C GLU A 109 43.11 6.96 4.61
N MET A 110 42.73 8.14 4.09
CA MET A 110 42.06 9.16 4.94
C MET A 110 40.75 8.64 5.50
N MET A 111 39.92 7.98 4.66
CA MET A 111 38.66 7.39 5.10
C MET A 111 38.89 6.29 6.14
N ARG A 112 39.92 5.44 5.95
CA ARG A 112 40.30 4.40 6.92
C ARG A 112 40.72 5.03 8.27
N GLN A 113 41.51 6.06 8.27
CA GLN A 113 41.93 6.75 9.50
C GLN A 113 40.77 7.40 10.24
N VAL A 114 39.86 8.05 9.52
CA VAL A 114 38.61 8.60 10.08
C VAL A 114 37.75 7.49 10.68
N ALA A 115 37.60 6.37 9.99
CA ALA A 115 36.80 5.22 10.47
C ALA A 115 37.37 4.66 11.78
N ILE A 116 38.71 4.49 11.88
CA ILE A 116 39.37 4.01 13.11
C ILE A 116 39.14 4.98 14.28
N LYS A 117 39.25 6.28 14.04
CA LYS A 117 39.04 7.30 15.09
C LYS A 117 37.58 7.37 15.53
N LEU A 118 36.61 7.16 14.62
CA LEU A 118 35.19 7.17 14.95
C LEU A 118 34.80 6.06 15.93
N VAL A 119 35.45 4.89 15.87
CA VAL A 119 35.12 3.76 16.76
C VAL A 119 35.17 4.16 18.24
N SER A 120 36.06 5.06 18.63
CA SER A 120 36.15 5.55 20.03
C SER A 120 35.01 6.50 20.45
N VAL A 121 34.15 6.91 19.51
CA VAL A 121 33.09 7.89 19.74
C VAL A 121 31.69 7.28 19.52
N ILE A 122 31.58 6.29 18.64
CA ILE A 122 30.27 5.68 18.30
C ILE A 122 29.93 4.53 19.27
N PRO A 123 28.65 4.35 19.58
CA PRO A 123 28.19 3.23 20.42
C PRO A 123 28.42 1.88 19.74
N GLU A 124 28.56 0.82 20.55
CA GLU A 124 28.75 -0.58 20.13
C GLU A 124 27.61 -1.13 19.24
N SER A 125 26.58 -0.33 18.99
CA SER A 125 25.37 -0.72 18.23
C SER A 125 25.55 -0.77 16.71
N VAL A 126 26.74 -0.48 16.16
CA VAL A 126 27.00 -0.61 14.73
C VAL A 126 27.11 -2.09 14.36
N SER A 127 26.03 -2.66 13.78
CA SER A 127 26.07 -4.04 13.31
C SER A 127 27.11 -4.25 12.22
N THR A 128 27.89 -5.31 12.38
CA THR A 128 28.92 -5.76 11.43
C THR A 128 28.49 -6.97 10.60
N ASP A 129 27.23 -7.44 10.74
CA ASP A 129 26.69 -8.65 10.08
C ASP A 129 26.81 -8.63 8.55
N SER A 130 26.76 -7.46 7.94
CA SER A 130 26.88 -7.30 6.49
C SER A 130 28.34 -7.09 6.01
N LEU A 131 29.33 -7.23 6.88
CA LEU A 131 30.74 -7.06 6.55
C LEU A 131 31.28 -8.32 5.89
N THR A 132 31.52 -8.26 4.59
CA THR A 132 32.07 -9.39 3.80
C THR A 132 33.57 -9.54 3.97
N GLU A 133 34.14 -10.68 3.60
CA GLU A 133 35.59 -10.88 3.53
C GLU A 133 36.24 -9.84 2.59
N ARG A 134 35.60 -9.52 1.46
CA ARG A 134 36.09 -8.52 0.52
C ARG A 134 36.16 -7.13 1.16
N ASP A 135 35.18 -6.73 1.95
CA ASP A 135 35.17 -5.43 2.62
C ASP A 135 36.33 -5.33 3.64
N ARG A 136 36.62 -6.42 4.36
CA ARG A 136 37.78 -6.50 5.27
C ARG A 136 39.10 -6.36 4.53
N ILE A 137 39.24 -7.03 3.39
CA ILE A 137 40.43 -6.93 2.53
C ILE A 137 40.58 -5.50 2.01
N ASP A 138 39.52 -4.86 1.54
CA ASP A 138 39.56 -3.47 1.06
C ASP A 138 39.96 -2.50 2.17
N PHE A 139 39.47 -2.70 3.40
CA PHE A 139 39.89 -1.92 4.57
C PHE A 139 41.38 -2.16 4.92
N PHE A 140 41.86 -3.40 4.86
CA PHE A 140 43.26 -3.72 5.07
C PHE A 140 44.19 -3.06 4.04
N LEU A 141 43.81 -3.12 2.75
CA LEU A 141 44.56 -2.53 1.63
C LEU A 141 44.46 -0.98 1.58
N ALA A 142 43.52 -0.38 2.29
CA ALA A 142 43.44 1.07 2.38
C ALA A 142 44.58 1.69 3.22
N ASP A 143 45.33 0.88 3.93
CA ASP A 143 46.58 1.25 4.61
C ASP A 143 47.76 1.22 3.63
N PRO A 144 48.53 2.30 3.44
CA PRO A 144 49.63 2.36 2.47
C PRO A 144 50.75 1.34 2.74
N GLU A 145 51.07 1.07 4.02
CA GLU A 145 52.10 0.11 4.37
C GLU A 145 51.65 -1.33 4.03
N ASN A 146 50.43 -1.69 4.40
CA ASN A 146 49.83 -2.96 4.04
C ASN A 146 49.71 -3.13 2.54
N PHE A 147 49.29 -2.07 1.83
CA PHE A 147 49.19 -2.10 0.38
C PHE A 147 50.55 -2.37 -0.27
N SER A 148 51.63 -1.65 0.15
CA SER A 148 52.99 -1.84 -0.33
C SER A 148 53.51 -3.25 -0.08
N LYS A 149 53.23 -3.79 1.11
CA LYS A 149 53.55 -5.15 1.53
C LYS A 149 52.86 -6.20 0.63
N VAL A 150 51.59 -6.02 0.31
CA VAL A 150 50.87 -6.94 -0.56
C VAL A 150 51.30 -6.78 -2.01
N GLN A 151 51.60 -5.56 -2.45
CA GLN A 151 52.09 -5.26 -3.78
C GLN A 151 53.41 -6.01 -4.09
N SER A 152 54.34 -6.04 -3.13
CA SER A 152 55.61 -6.76 -3.28
C SER A 152 55.46 -8.29 -3.42
N ARG A 153 54.31 -8.86 -3.08
CA ARG A 153 54.01 -10.29 -3.26
C ARG A 153 53.54 -10.66 -4.67
N VAL A 154 53.26 -9.66 -5.53
CA VAL A 154 52.78 -9.92 -6.88
C VAL A 154 53.98 -9.81 -7.85
N PRO A 155 54.40 -10.90 -8.49
CA PRO A 155 55.51 -10.88 -9.44
C PRO A 155 55.23 -9.98 -10.64
N ASP A 156 56.25 -9.29 -11.18
CA ASP A 156 56.13 -8.38 -12.31
C ASP A 156 55.44 -9.01 -13.53
N LYS A 157 55.69 -10.30 -13.78
CA LYS A 157 55.05 -11.07 -14.86
C LYS A 157 53.52 -11.18 -14.73
N GLU A 158 52.97 -10.98 -13.52
CA GLU A 158 51.55 -10.96 -13.27
C GLU A 158 50.91 -9.57 -13.42
N LEU A 159 51.72 -8.51 -13.50
CA LEU A 159 51.26 -7.13 -13.68
C LEU A 159 51.03 -6.78 -15.16
N ILE A 160 51.40 -7.69 -16.08
CA ILE A 160 51.36 -7.47 -17.53
C ILE A 160 50.28 -8.37 -18.17
N ASN A 161 49.56 -7.83 -19.11
CA ASN A 161 48.62 -8.57 -19.94
C ASN A 161 49.42 -9.50 -20.90
N LYS A 162 49.25 -10.81 -20.75
CA LYS A 162 49.98 -11.83 -21.54
C LYS A 162 49.75 -11.76 -23.06
N LYS A 163 48.65 -11.12 -23.51
CA LYS A 163 48.31 -11.01 -24.92
C LYS A 163 48.85 -9.73 -25.57
N THR A 164 48.85 -8.60 -24.82
CA THR A 164 49.24 -7.30 -25.36
C THR A 164 50.63 -6.84 -24.93
N GLY A 165 51.23 -7.48 -23.91
CA GLY A 165 52.48 -7.02 -23.30
C GLY A 165 52.37 -5.75 -22.45
N GLU A 166 51.19 -5.15 -22.35
CA GLU A 166 50.94 -3.92 -21.62
C GLU A 166 50.63 -4.18 -20.13
N ARG A 167 50.88 -3.18 -19.31
CA ARG A 167 50.51 -3.23 -17.91
C ARG A 167 48.98 -3.36 -17.77
N LEU A 168 48.52 -4.21 -16.87
CA LEU A 168 47.08 -4.37 -16.59
C LEU A 168 46.48 -3.05 -16.12
N ASP A 169 45.18 -2.84 -16.42
CA ASP A 169 44.42 -1.72 -15.85
C ASP A 169 44.36 -1.81 -14.33
N GLU A 170 44.14 -0.65 -13.66
CA GLU A 170 44.15 -0.54 -12.20
C GLU A 170 43.17 -1.50 -11.53
N GLY A 171 41.99 -1.74 -12.11
CA GLY A 171 41.01 -2.65 -11.54
C GLY A 171 41.46 -4.10 -11.53
N LYS A 172 42.15 -4.54 -12.63
CA LYS A 172 42.73 -5.90 -12.73
C LYS A 172 43.95 -6.05 -11.84
N LEU A 173 44.76 -5.00 -11.70
CA LEU A 173 45.87 -4.96 -10.76
C LEU A 173 45.39 -5.10 -9.33
N TYR A 174 44.42 -4.30 -8.97
CA TYR A 174 43.82 -4.35 -7.64
C TYR A 174 43.22 -5.73 -7.32
N ALA A 175 42.52 -6.35 -8.26
CA ALA A 175 42.02 -7.72 -8.10
C ALA A 175 43.11 -8.75 -7.86
N LYS A 176 44.36 -8.52 -8.34
CA LYS A 176 45.50 -9.37 -8.04
C LYS A 176 46.01 -9.15 -6.61
N TYR A 177 46.05 -7.89 -6.14
CA TYR A 177 46.45 -7.59 -4.79
C TYR A 177 45.48 -8.19 -3.79
N VAL A 178 44.18 -8.08 -4.03
CA VAL A 178 43.12 -8.68 -3.19
C VAL A 178 43.37 -10.19 -2.98
N LYS A 179 43.75 -10.93 -4.03
CA LYS A 179 44.04 -12.36 -3.94
C LYS A 179 45.32 -12.73 -3.16
N LYS A 180 46.19 -11.77 -2.89
CA LYS A 180 47.43 -11.98 -2.12
C LYS A 180 47.32 -11.61 -0.64
N VAL A 181 46.17 -11.07 -0.19
CA VAL A 181 45.89 -10.87 1.23
C VAL A 181 45.58 -12.21 1.86
N THR A 182 46.22 -12.49 2.97
CA THR A 182 45.99 -13.74 3.71
C THR A 182 44.76 -13.63 4.63
N LYS A 183 44.17 -14.75 5.00
CA LYS A 183 43.03 -14.80 5.91
C LYS A 183 43.36 -14.15 7.28
N ALA A 184 44.58 -14.37 7.77
CA ALA A 184 45.04 -13.78 9.04
C ALA A 184 45.08 -12.24 8.99
N GLU A 185 45.45 -11.66 7.84
CA GLU A 185 45.52 -10.21 7.63
C GLU A 185 44.12 -9.56 7.48
N SER A 186 43.09 -10.32 7.15
CA SER A 186 41.69 -9.87 7.07
C SER A 186 40.81 -10.33 8.23
N THR A 187 41.43 -10.91 9.29
CA THR A 187 40.75 -11.28 10.53
C THR A 187 40.94 -10.17 11.56
N PHE A 188 39.86 -9.55 12.01
CA PHE A 188 39.86 -8.36 12.86
C PHE A 188 39.15 -8.61 14.18
N ASP A 189 39.58 -7.89 15.22
CA ASP A 189 38.83 -7.76 16.48
C ASP A 189 37.55 -6.91 16.25
N SER A 190 36.72 -6.81 17.28
CA SER A 190 35.42 -6.12 17.21
C SER A 190 35.56 -4.67 16.75
N ASP A 191 36.47 -3.92 17.33
CA ASP A 191 36.65 -2.49 17.04
C ASP A 191 37.12 -2.28 15.60
N THR A 192 38.05 -3.11 15.15
CA THR A 192 38.52 -3.05 13.76
C THR A 192 37.43 -3.48 12.76
N GLN A 193 36.54 -4.42 13.13
CA GLN A 193 35.39 -4.76 12.30
C GLN A 193 34.42 -3.58 12.18
N ILE A 194 34.14 -2.87 13.27
CA ILE A 194 33.32 -1.64 13.26
C ILE A 194 33.98 -0.58 12.37
N ALA A 195 35.29 -0.37 12.49
CA ALA A 195 36.04 0.56 11.62
C ALA A 195 35.94 0.15 10.15
N ALA A 196 36.06 -1.14 9.83
CA ALA A 196 35.94 -1.66 8.48
C ALA A 196 34.51 -1.46 7.92
N MET A 197 33.47 -1.59 8.76
CA MET A 197 32.09 -1.31 8.36
C MET A 197 31.87 0.17 8.06
N LEU A 198 32.39 1.06 8.89
CA LEU A 198 32.34 2.51 8.64
C LEU A 198 33.08 2.86 7.34
N TYR A 199 34.28 2.35 7.17
CA TYR A 199 35.06 2.51 5.93
C TYR A 199 34.30 2.02 4.70
N LYS A 200 33.67 0.85 4.76
CA LYS A 200 32.84 0.30 3.69
C LYS A 200 31.77 1.30 3.25
N LYS A 201 31.02 1.88 4.21
CA LYS A 201 29.97 2.87 3.94
C LYS A 201 30.55 4.15 3.35
N MET A 202 31.67 4.66 3.90
CA MET A 202 32.37 5.83 3.36
C MET A 202 32.87 5.59 1.93
N ASN A 203 33.49 4.43 1.67
CA ASN A 203 34.05 4.10 0.37
C ASN A 203 32.98 3.89 -0.72
N ALA A 204 31.79 3.42 -0.34
CA ALA A 204 30.63 3.30 -1.22
C ALA A 204 29.98 4.64 -1.57
N THR A 205 30.25 5.69 -0.78
CA THR A 205 29.71 7.03 -1.02
C THR A 205 30.32 7.66 -2.26
N SER A 206 29.48 8.13 -3.18
CA SER A 206 29.93 8.82 -4.39
C SER A 206 30.59 10.16 -4.06
N ASN A 207 31.48 10.63 -4.92
CA ASN A 207 32.10 11.96 -4.74
C ASN A 207 31.01 13.04 -4.67
N PHE A 208 31.15 13.93 -3.70
CA PHE A 208 30.22 15.02 -3.38
C PHE A 208 28.83 14.57 -2.88
N ALA A 209 28.66 13.29 -2.53
CA ALA A 209 27.45 12.80 -1.86
C ALA A 209 27.66 12.71 -0.35
N THR A 210 26.55 12.76 0.38
CA THR A 210 26.50 12.51 1.83
C THR A 210 25.76 11.20 2.08
N THR A 211 26.27 10.40 3.01
CA THR A 211 25.68 9.12 3.41
C THR A 211 25.67 9.00 4.92
N ILE A 212 24.59 8.47 5.50
CA ILE A 212 24.55 8.10 6.93
C ILE A 212 25.42 6.86 7.15
N ILE A 213 26.50 7.03 7.92
CA ILE A 213 27.42 5.93 8.24
C ILE A 213 27.08 5.23 9.56
N ALA A 214 26.48 5.96 10.51
CA ALA A 214 25.95 5.41 11.76
C ALA A 214 24.69 6.16 12.19
N SER A 215 23.77 5.48 12.87
CA SER A 215 22.56 6.05 13.47
C SER A 215 22.33 5.42 14.83
N GLY A 216 21.76 6.17 15.77
CA GLY A 216 21.46 5.69 17.11
C GLY A 216 21.32 6.82 18.13
N ASP A 217 21.22 6.45 19.39
CA ASP A 217 21.10 7.40 20.51
C ASP A 217 22.50 7.84 20.95
N PHE A 218 23.07 8.83 20.24
CA PHE A 218 24.37 9.40 20.59
C PHE A 218 24.20 10.41 21.71
N THR A 219 25.10 10.34 22.76
CA THR A 219 25.12 11.31 23.85
C THR A 219 25.56 12.69 23.35
N ALA A 220 25.18 13.75 24.08
CA ALA A 220 25.64 15.10 23.78
C ALA A 220 27.18 15.21 23.82
N GLU A 221 27.85 14.45 24.67
CA GLU A 221 29.32 14.39 24.76
C GLU A 221 29.94 13.77 23.50
N GLN A 222 29.35 12.67 22.98
CA GLN A 222 29.79 12.02 21.73
C GLN A 222 29.65 12.97 20.54
N GLN A 223 28.52 13.70 20.46
CA GLN A 223 28.28 14.70 19.42
C GLN A 223 29.25 15.85 19.49
N ALA A 224 29.49 16.37 20.69
CA ALA A 224 30.46 17.45 20.93
C ALA A 224 31.89 17.02 20.54
N LYS A 225 32.30 15.79 20.88
CA LYS A 225 33.61 15.24 20.45
C LYS A 225 33.79 15.24 18.93
N ILE A 226 32.74 14.95 18.17
CA ILE A 226 32.79 14.99 16.70
C ILE A 226 32.86 16.45 16.22
N ALA A 227 32.00 17.34 16.73
CA ALA A 227 31.91 18.73 16.30
C ALA A 227 33.17 19.56 16.65
N GLU A 228 33.76 19.35 17.81
CA GLU A 228 34.96 20.08 18.27
C GLU A 228 36.25 19.61 17.57
N ASN A 229 36.25 18.42 16.97
CA ASN A 229 37.45 17.80 16.42
C ASN A 229 37.36 17.62 14.88
N GLU A 230 36.74 18.55 14.16
CA GLU A 230 36.58 18.52 12.70
C GLU A 230 37.86 18.17 11.93
N ARG A 231 39.02 18.62 12.37
CA ARG A 231 40.31 18.32 11.72
C ARG A 231 40.67 16.84 11.72
N TYR A 232 40.12 16.06 12.66
CA TYR A 232 40.35 14.62 12.79
C TYR A 232 39.20 13.82 12.13
N PHE A 233 38.01 14.41 12.02
CA PHE A 233 36.81 13.81 11.48
C PHE A 233 36.42 14.45 10.14
N LYS A 234 37.38 14.49 9.21
CA LYS A 234 37.17 15.11 7.89
C LYS A 234 35.97 14.51 7.17
N GLY A 235 35.07 15.37 6.73
CA GLY A 235 33.85 14.99 6.02
C GLY A 235 32.77 14.39 6.93
N ILE A 236 32.97 14.34 8.25
CA ILE A 236 31.98 13.85 9.21
C ILE A 236 31.18 15.04 9.75
N SER A 237 29.86 14.85 9.84
CA SER A 237 28.94 15.78 10.51
C SER A 237 27.92 15.00 11.32
N VAL A 238 27.37 15.64 12.35
CA VAL A 238 26.26 15.11 13.13
C VAL A 238 24.97 15.63 12.52
N GLY A 239 23.98 14.77 12.40
CA GLY A 239 22.67 15.10 11.88
C GLY A 239 21.57 14.36 12.62
N SER A 240 20.37 14.40 12.08
CA SER A 240 19.26 13.60 12.54
C SER A 240 18.52 13.02 11.34
N THR A 241 17.90 11.87 11.56
CA THR A 241 16.95 11.24 10.66
C THR A 241 15.72 10.84 11.45
N TRP A 242 14.76 10.22 10.81
CA TRP A 242 13.57 9.74 11.48
C TRP A 242 13.38 8.24 11.20
N GLU A 243 12.77 7.53 12.14
CA GLU A 243 12.29 6.17 11.99
C GLU A 243 10.78 6.15 12.20
N ARG A 244 10.08 5.31 11.44
CA ARG A 244 8.63 5.14 11.61
C ARG A 244 8.35 4.36 12.89
N GLU A 245 7.46 4.88 13.71
CA GLU A 245 7.00 4.28 14.95
C GLU A 245 5.50 4.02 14.85
N TYR A 246 5.11 2.75 15.00
CA TYR A 246 3.73 2.29 14.91
C TYR A 246 3.22 2.04 16.32
N HIS A 247 2.16 2.77 16.72
CA HIS A 247 1.60 2.71 18.08
C HIS A 247 0.45 1.71 18.23
N ASP A 248 -0.19 1.33 17.12
CA ASP A 248 -1.30 0.37 17.10
C ASP A 248 -0.87 -0.91 16.37
N PRO A 249 -0.59 -2.00 17.11
CA PRO A 249 -0.17 -3.26 16.50
C PRO A 249 -1.29 -3.95 15.71
N THR A 250 -2.57 -3.68 16.02
CA THR A 250 -3.73 -4.35 15.38
C THR A 250 -3.92 -3.91 13.93
N LEU A 251 -3.42 -2.74 13.57
CA LEU A 251 -3.60 -2.13 12.25
C LEU A 251 -2.33 -2.00 11.42
N THR A 252 -1.19 -2.47 11.91
CA THR A 252 0.09 -2.35 11.18
C THR A 252 0.01 -2.87 9.75
N SER A 253 -0.74 -3.95 9.52
CA SER A 253 -0.95 -4.53 8.19
C SER A 253 -1.70 -3.60 7.22
N ILE A 254 -2.62 -2.76 7.71
CA ILE A 254 -3.40 -1.78 6.92
C ILE A 254 -2.65 -0.45 6.77
N LEU A 255 -1.93 -0.03 7.81
CA LEU A 255 -1.12 1.19 7.77
C LEU A 255 -0.02 1.08 6.72
N GLY A 256 0.55 -0.10 6.56
CA GLY A 256 1.61 -0.35 5.58
C GLY A 256 2.99 -0.03 6.11
N THR A 257 3.99 -0.12 5.26
CA THR A 257 5.41 0.05 5.61
C THR A 257 6.10 1.05 4.71
N VAL A 258 7.25 1.54 5.16
CA VAL A 258 8.10 2.48 4.45
C VAL A 258 9.47 1.85 4.20
N THR A 259 10.09 2.12 3.05
CA THR A 259 11.46 1.68 2.78
C THR A 259 12.46 2.30 3.74
N SER A 260 13.61 1.65 3.91
CA SER A 260 14.76 2.24 4.56
C SER A 260 15.55 3.11 3.57
N GLU A 261 16.36 4.04 4.06
CA GLU A 261 17.28 4.83 3.22
C GLU A 261 18.25 3.94 2.41
N LYS A 262 18.61 2.77 2.96
CA LYS A 262 19.46 1.80 2.27
C LYS A 262 18.77 1.12 1.09
N THR A 263 17.49 0.80 1.23
CA THR A 263 16.70 0.18 0.17
C THR A 263 16.22 1.20 -0.86
N GLY A 264 15.92 2.43 -0.41
CA GLY A 264 15.43 3.49 -1.28
C GLY A 264 14.13 3.12 -2.00
N ILE A 265 13.91 3.74 -3.14
CA ILE A 265 12.73 3.51 -3.98
C ILE A 265 12.83 2.15 -4.67
N PRO A 266 11.78 1.28 -4.61
CA PRO A 266 11.72 0.02 -5.34
C PRO A 266 11.96 0.20 -6.83
N ALA A 267 12.64 -0.76 -7.47
CA ALA A 267 13.07 -0.66 -8.87
C ALA A 267 11.89 -0.45 -9.84
N GLU A 268 10.76 -1.09 -9.57
CA GLU A 268 9.53 -1.00 -10.35
C GLU A 268 8.90 0.41 -10.29
N ASP A 269 9.02 1.10 -9.18
CA ASP A 269 8.42 2.43 -8.97
C ASP A 269 9.41 3.58 -9.27
N LEU A 270 10.72 3.26 -9.42
CA LEU A 270 11.80 4.25 -9.48
C LEU A 270 11.60 5.32 -10.56
N ALA A 271 11.24 4.92 -11.78
CA ALA A 271 11.07 5.86 -12.90
C ALA A 271 9.94 6.87 -12.65
N ALA A 272 8.87 6.43 -11.99
CA ALA A 272 7.72 7.28 -11.67
C ALA A 272 8.07 8.30 -10.58
N TYR A 273 8.76 7.87 -9.52
CA TYR A 273 9.16 8.74 -8.41
C TYR A 273 10.24 9.76 -8.81
N LEU A 274 11.23 9.35 -9.63
CA LEU A 274 12.24 10.28 -10.15
C LEU A 274 11.62 11.43 -10.97
N LYS A 275 10.56 11.15 -11.75
CA LYS A 275 9.81 12.19 -12.48
C LYS A 275 9.08 13.16 -11.54
N LYS A 276 8.72 12.73 -10.34
CA LYS A 276 8.12 13.55 -9.28
C LYS A 276 9.17 14.34 -8.46
N GLY A 277 10.47 14.20 -8.75
CA GLY A 277 11.54 14.89 -8.06
C GLY A 277 12.13 14.18 -6.86
N TYR A 278 11.78 12.90 -6.66
CA TYR A 278 12.37 12.08 -5.60
C TYR A 278 13.83 11.72 -5.90
N SER A 279 14.61 11.49 -4.87
CA SER A 279 15.95 10.91 -4.96
C SER A 279 15.88 9.39 -4.85
N ARG A 280 16.85 8.67 -5.43
CA ARG A 280 16.86 7.19 -5.43
C ARG A 280 16.78 6.57 -4.03
N ASN A 281 17.36 7.25 -3.03
CA ASN A 281 17.43 6.78 -1.65
C ASN A 281 16.30 7.32 -0.77
N ASP A 282 15.32 8.05 -1.36
CA ASP A 282 14.18 8.52 -0.60
C ASP A 282 13.38 7.33 -0.07
N ARG A 283 12.91 7.48 1.15
CA ARG A 283 12.06 6.49 1.81
C ARG A 283 10.63 6.71 1.37
N VAL A 284 10.04 5.68 0.78
CA VAL A 284 8.68 5.72 0.23
C VAL A 284 7.80 4.64 0.83
N GLY A 285 6.50 4.87 0.86
CA GLY A 285 5.52 3.87 1.26
C GLY A 285 5.50 2.68 0.29
N THR A 286 5.53 1.46 0.83
CA THR A 286 5.58 0.23 0.02
C THR A 286 4.23 -0.46 -0.10
N SER A 287 3.33 -0.23 0.84
CA SER A 287 2.04 -0.92 0.89
C SER A 287 0.94 -0.05 1.50
N TYR A 288 -0.27 -0.42 1.21
CA TYR A 288 -1.53 0.07 1.76
C TYR A 288 -1.61 1.60 1.98
N LEU A 289 -1.88 2.07 3.21
CA LEU A 289 -2.09 3.49 3.48
C LEU A 289 -0.83 4.31 3.22
N GLU A 290 0.34 3.83 3.66
CA GLU A 290 1.63 4.49 3.41
C GLU A 290 1.91 4.67 1.92
N LYS A 291 1.58 3.67 1.06
CA LYS A 291 1.73 3.75 -0.39
C LYS A 291 0.62 4.57 -1.05
N GLY A 292 -0.62 4.37 -0.59
CA GLY A 292 -1.80 5.04 -1.19
C GLY A 292 -1.79 6.56 -1.03
N TYR A 293 -1.21 7.04 0.07
CA TYR A 293 -1.11 8.46 0.41
C TYR A 293 0.32 8.99 0.37
N GLU A 294 1.21 8.34 -0.38
CA GLU A 294 2.62 8.74 -0.52
C GLU A 294 2.79 10.22 -0.85
N ASP A 295 2.04 10.75 -1.83
CA ASP A 295 2.14 12.14 -2.26
C ASP A 295 1.75 13.17 -1.16
N ALA A 296 0.98 12.74 -0.16
CA ALA A 296 0.64 13.58 0.99
C ALA A 296 1.66 13.41 2.12
N LEU A 297 2.04 12.16 2.39
CA LEU A 297 2.91 11.82 3.52
C LEU A 297 4.37 12.18 3.27
N HIS A 298 4.85 12.17 2.03
CA HIS A 298 6.21 12.53 1.68
C HIS A 298 6.39 14.06 1.74
N GLY A 299 7.39 14.53 2.46
CA GLY A 299 7.74 15.95 2.51
C GLY A 299 8.58 16.39 1.31
N THR A 300 8.92 17.64 1.27
CA THR A 300 9.90 18.18 0.32
C THR A 300 11.27 18.15 0.94
N ASN A 301 12.24 17.48 0.31
CA ASN A 301 13.60 17.41 0.81
C ASN A 301 14.27 18.80 0.82
N ALA A 302 15.05 19.07 1.87
CA ALA A 302 15.91 20.25 1.88
C ALA A 302 17.08 20.04 0.92
N VAL A 303 17.42 21.07 0.17
CA VAL A 303 18.61 21.07 -0.71
C VAL A 303 19.56 22.14 -0.22
N LYS A 304 20.73 21.71 0.24
CA LYS A 304 21.79 22.58 0.70
C LYS A 304 22.99 22.55 -0.25
N ARG A 305 23.58 23.70 -0.48
CA ARG A 305 24.87 23.83 -1.14
C ARG A 305 25.95 23.85 -0.08
N VAL A 306 26.87 22.90 -0.12
CA VAL A 306 28.01 22.80 0.78
C VAL A 306 29.27 23.16 0.01
N ILE A 307 30.02 24.15 0.51
CA ILE A 307 31.29 24.58 -0.03
C ILE A 307 32.38 24.12 0.93
N VAL A 308 33.26 23.25 0.42
CA VAL A 308 34.38 22.71 1.20
C VAL A 308 35.71 23.29 0.71
N ASP A 309 36.68 23.50 1.62
CA ASP A 309 38.04 23.89 1.25
C ASP A 309 38.83 22.69 0.67
N LYS A 310 40.10 22.97 0.32
CA LYS A 310 41.01 21.93 -0.22
C LYS A 310 41.32 20.82 0.78
N GLN A 311 41.16 21.10 2.06
CA GLN A 311 41.38 20.15 3.15
C GLN A 311 40.14 19.34 3.48
N GLY A 312 38.97 19.64 2.81
CA GLY A 312 37.71 18.96 3.03
C GLY A 312 36.84 19.51 4.15
N HIS A 313 37.22 20.69 4.75
CA HIS A 313 36.40 21.33 5.76
C HIS A 313 35.27 22.13 5.13
N VAL A 314 34.10 22.09 5.73
CA VAL A 314 32.93 22.85 5.29
C VAL A 314 33.21 24.35 5.61
N LYS A 315 33.29 25.18 4.55
CA LYS A 315 33.44 26.63 4.65
C LYS A 315 32.13 27.39 4.72
N LYS A 316 31.14 26.90 4.03
CA LYS A 316 29.82 27.55 3.91
C LYS A 316 28.77 26.51 3.59
N GLU A 317 27.66 26.60 4.27
CA GLU A 317 26.40 25.93 3.87
C GLU A 317 25.38 27.00 3.47
N GLU A 318 24.67 26.76 2.40
CA GLU A 318 23.63 27.63 1.86
C GLU A 318 22.40 26.81 1.52
N THR A 319 21.28 27.07 2.17
CA THR A 319 20.01 26.39 1.86
C THR A 319 19.47 26.92 0.55
N LEU A 320 19.43 26.07 -0.47
CA LEU A 320 18.85 26.38 -1.79
C LEU A 320 17.36 26.13 -1.82
N VAL A 321 16.90 25.04 -1.20
CA VAL A 321 15.50 24.68 -1.03
C VAL A 321 15.28 24.38 0.45
N LYS A 322 14.31 25.03 1.04
CA LYS A 322 13.88 24.73 2.42
C LYS A 322 13.06 23.44 2.37
N GLY A 323 13.45 22.46 3.17
CA GLY A 323 12.66 21.25 3.32
C GLY A 323 11.36 21.52 4.07
N GLU A 324 10.32 20.82 3.70
CA GLU A 324 9.02 20.86 4.36
C GLU A 324 8.61 19.43 4.73
N ALA A 325 8.17 19.22 5.98
CA ALA A 325 7.67 17.93 6.43
C ALA A 325 6.41 17.55 5.64
N GLY A 326 6.18 16.25 5.49
CA GLY A 326 4.98 15.73 4.83
C GLY A 326 3.71 16.07 5.60
N ASN A 327 2.59 16.09 4.90
CA ASN A 327 1.28 16.34 5.49
C ASN A 327 0.81 15.14 6.32
N ASN A 328 0.11 15.43 7.40
CA ASN A 328 -0.47 14.44 8.27
C ASN A 328 -1.79 13.90 7.72
N LEU A 329 -2.08 12.63 7.97
CA LEU A 329 -3.40 12.04 7.71
C LEU A 329 -4.20 11.95 9.01
N LYS A 330 -5.48 12.31 8.94
CA LYS A 330 -6.46 11.97 9.98
C LYS A 330 -7.38 10.89 9.43
N LEU A 331 -7.48 9.78 10.17
CA LEU A 331 -8.33 8.67 9.80
C LEU A 331 -9.77 8.86 10.30
N THR A 332 -10.69 8.09 9.74
CA THR A 332 -12.07 7.96 10.22
C THR A 332 -12.18 6.94 11.37
N LEU A 333 -11.17 6.09 11.51
CA LEU A 333 -11.06 5.02 12.47
C LEU A 333 -10.63 5.58 13.83
N ASP A 334 -11.24 5.07 14.91
CA ASP A 334 -10.85 5.35 16.30
C ASP A 334 -10.08 4.15 16.85
N SER A 335 -8.85 4.37 17.30
CA SER A 335 -7.96 3.30 17.78
C SER A 335 -8.51 2.54 18.99
N LYS A 336 -9.23 3.22 19.89
CA LYS A 336 -9.84 2.57 21.06
C LYS A 336 -11.03 1.70 20.67
N PHE A 337 -11.86 2.18 19.74
CA PHE A 337 -12.96 1.39 19.20
C PHE A 337 -12.44 0.19 18.41
N GLN A 338 -11.45 0.39 17.58
CA GLN A 338 -10.75 -0.68 16.85
C GLN A 338 -10.24 -1.78 17.80
N GLN A 339 -9.52 -1.40 18.85
CA GLN A 339 -9.03 -2.34 19.86
C GLN A 339 -10.17 -3.09 20.54
N GLY A 340 -11.24 -2.37 20.91
CA GLY A 340 -12.41 -2.98 21.53
C GLY A 340 -13.11 -4.00 20.61
N VAL A 341 -13.21 -3.72 19.30
CA VAL A 341 -13.73 -4.67 18.32
C VAL A 341 -12.79 -5.88 18.18
N GLN A 342 -11.48 -5.65 18.14
CA GLN A 342 -10.47 -6.72 18.11
C GLN A 342 -10.59 -7.65 19.35
N ASP A 343 -10.78 -7.07 20.53
CA ASP A 343 -10.96 -7.83 21.77
C ASP A 343 -12.27 -8.64 21.78
N ILE A 344 -13.35 -8.09 21.18
CA ILE A 344 -14.61 -8.82 20.96
C ILE A 344 -14.36 -10.05 20.09
N LEU A 345 -13.64 -9.89 18.96
CA LEU A 345 -13.33 -11.02 18.09
C LEU A 345 -12.52 -12.08 18.83
N LYS A 346 -11.42 -11.69 19.48
CA LYS A 346 -10.56 -12.61 20.26
C LYS A 346 -11.33 -13.36 21.30
N ARG A 347 -12.10 -12.69 22.16
CA ARG A 347 -12.88 -13.29 23.22
C ARG A 347 -13.92 -14.30 22.72
N ASN A 348 -14.64 -13.95 21.66
CA ASN A 348 -15.65 -14.83 21.08
C ASN A 348 -14.99 -16.01 20.34
N PHE A 349 -13.86 -15.79 19.68
CA PHE A 349 -13.12 -16.85 19.02
C PHE A 349 -12.50 -17.86 20.02
N ASP A 350 -11.99 -17.37 21.15
CA ASP A 350 -11.54 -18.23 22.25
C ASP A 350 -12.69 -19.09 22.82
N ALA A 351 -13.91 -18.53 22.87
CA ALA A 351 -15.09 -19.31 23.24
C ALA A 351 -15.39 -20.40 22.21
N LEU A 352 -15.35 -20.07 20.92
CA LEU A 352 -15.49 -21.04 19.82
C LEU A 352 -14.47 -22.19 19.91
N GLN A 353 -13.22 -21.88 20.24
CA GLN A 353 -12.19 -22.91 20.43
C GLN A 353 -12.55 -23.84 21.58
N ARG A 354 -12.92 -23.28 22.75
CA ARG A 354 -13.31 -24.08 23.93
C ARG A 354 -14.55 -24.93 23.68
N GLU A 355 -15.50 -24.43 22.91
CA GLU A 355 -16.74 -25.12 22.54
C GLU A 355 -16.53 -26.17 21.44
N GLY A 356 -15.33 -26.23 20.83
CA GLY A 356 -14.98 -27.18 19.78
C GLY A 356 -15.51 -26.84 18.39
N TYR A 357 -15.98 -25.61 18.15
CA TYR A 357 -16.37 -25.13 16.82
C TYR A 357 -15.19 -24.54 16.04
N GLY A 358 -14.19 -24.00 16.75
CA GLY A 358 -13.15 -23.16 16.18
C GLY A 358 -11.93 -23.89 15.63
N ALA A 359 -11.74 -25.19 15.94
CA ALA A 359 -10.49 -25.89 15.65
C ALA A 359 -10.03 -25.85 14.17
N LEU A 360 -10.98 -25.81 13.24
CA LEU A 360 -10.73 -25.75 11.80
C LEU A 360 -10.99 -24.35 11.20
N SER A 361 -11.45 -23.41 12.02
CA SER A 361 -11.72 -22.04 11.56
C SER A 361 -10.43 -21.33 11.18
N GLN A 362 -10.48 -20.55 10.09
CA GLN A 362 -9.37 -19.70 9.64
C GLN A 362 -9.26 -18.40 10.44
N GLY A 363 -10.25 -18.06 11.29
CA GLY A 363 -10.26 -16.84 12.08
C GLY A 363 -11.64 -16.19 12.18
N ALA A 364 -11.67 -14.89 12.43
CA ALA A 364 -12.89 -14.08 12.47
C ALA A 364 -12.60 -12.64 12.01
N TYR A 365 -13.56 -12.02 11.34
CA TYR A 365 -13.40 -10.69 10.75
C TYR A 365 -14.63 -9.84 11.01
N ALA A 366 -14.42 -8.55 11.29
CA ALA A 366 -15.49 -7.57 11.43
C ALA A 366 -15.08 -6.23 10.81
N VAL A 367 -15.99 -5.63 10.05
CA VAL A 367 -15.87 -4.26 9.55
C VAL A 367 -17.07 -3.46 10.06
N VAL A 368 -16.78 -2.27 10.60
CA VAL A 368 -17.80 -1.33 11.08
C VAL A 368 -17.60 -0.01 10.34
N MET A 369 -18.67 0.48 9.68
CA MET A 369 -18.60 1.71 8.91
C MET A 369 -19.84 2.57 9.07
N ASN A 370 -19.70 3.87 8.85
CA ASN A 370 -20.84 4.78 8.76
C ASN A 370 -21.57 4.58 7.43
N PRO A 371 -22.88 4.27 7.42
CA PRO A 371 -23.62 3.96 6.20
C PRO A 371 -23.79 5.16 5.27
N SER A 372 -23.80 6.38 5.76
CA SER A 372 -24.04 7.58 4.95
C SER A 372 -22.76 8.25 4.45
N THR A 373 -21.66 8.17 5.22
CA THR A 373 -20.39 8.83 4.88
C THR A 373 -19.32 7.88 4.36
N GLY A 374 -19.49 6.56 4.54
CA GLY A 374 -18.50 5.56 4.21
C GLY A 374 -17.29 5.54 5.16
N GLY A 375 -17.24 6.41 6.18
CA GLY A 375 -16.15 6.42 7.16
C GLY A 375 -16.05 5.09 7.90
N ILE A 376 -14.88 4.47 7.89
CA ILE A 376 -14.63 3.20 8.57
C ILE A 376 -14.28 3.50 10.02
N TYR A 377 -15.02 2.90 10.96
CA TYR A 377 -14.79 3.01 12.38
C TYR A 377 -13.89 1.92 12.94
N ALA A 378 -13.97 0.71 12.36
CA ALA A 378 -13.10 -0.40 12.69
C ALA A 378 -12.95 -1.39 11.51
N MET A 379 -11.75 -1.97 11.39
CA MET A 379 -11.41 -3.10 10.53
C MET A 379 -10.64 -4.11 11.37
N ALA A 380 -11.36 -4.99 12.06
CA ALA A 380 -10.77 -5.97 12.96
C ALA A 380 -10.75 -7.36 12.32
N GLY A 381 -9.66 -8.07 12.51
CA GLY A 381 -9.52 -9.43 12.02
C GLY A 381 -8.53 -10.22 12.85
N ILE A 382 -8.78 -11.50 12.96
CA ILE A 382 -7.85 -12.48 13.50
C ILE A 382 -7.69 -13.61 12.50
N ALA A 383 -6.45 -14.04 12.28
CA ALA A 383 -6.11 -15.25 11.55
C ALA A 383 -5.70 -16.36 12.54
N HIS A 384 -6.16 -17.57 12.29
CA HIS A 384 -5.85 -18.75 13.10
C HIS A 384 -5.11 -19.79 12.25
N ASP A 385 -3.91 -20.13 12.67
CA ASP A 385 -3.16 -21.23 12.08
C ASP A 385 -3.66 -22.58 12.67
N LYS A 386 -4.39 -23.31 11.86
CA LYS A 386 -4.98 -24.63 12.22
C LYS A 386 -3.95 -25.67 12.68
N LYS A 387 -2.67 -25.54 12.31
CA LYS A 387 -1.62 -26.50 12.64
C LYS A 387 -0.95 -26.19 13.97
N THR A 388 -0.68 -24.92 14.23
CA THR A 388 0.02 -24.45 15.42
C THR A 388 -0.93 -23.99 16.52
N GLY A 389 -2.18 -23.68 16.19
CA GLY A 389 -3.16 -23.03 17.07
C GLY A 389 -2.86 -21.55 17.31
N GLN A 390 -1.88 -20.97 16.61
CA GLN A 390 -1.52 -19.57 16.78
C GLN A 390 -2.59 -18.65 16.24
N ILE A 391 -2.96 -17.63 17.03
CA ILE A 391 -3.85 -16.55 16.64
C ILE A 391 -3.03 -15.27 16.47
N THR A 392 -3.20 -14.61 15.32
CA THR A 392 -2.54 -13.33 14.99
C THR A 392 -3.56 -12.30 14.54
N ASP A 393 -3.25 -11.01 14.73
CA ASP A 393 -4.07 -9.92 14.21
C ASP A 393 -3.98 -9.88 12.68
N ASP A 394 -5.14 -9.78 12.01
CA ASP A 394 -5.28 -9.81 10.55
C ASP A 394 -6.34 -8.82 10.06
N ALA A 395 -6.14 -7.54 10.32
CA ALA A 395 -7.02 -6.49 9.81
C ALA A 395 -7.08 -6.49 8.27
N LEU A 396 -5.99 -6.91 7.61
CA LEU A 396 -5.89 -7.00 6.15
C LEU A 396 -6.85 -8.02 5.56
N GLY A 397 -7.12 -9.13 6.25
CA GLY A 397 -8.10 -10.13 5.84
C GLY A 397 -9.50 -9.55 5.63
N THR A 398 -9.84 -8.43 6.28
CA THR A 398 -11.13 -7.74 6.07
C THR A 398 -11.35 -7.25 4.64
N ILE A 399 -10.30 -7.02 3.87
CA ILE A 399 -10.34 -6.55 2.47
C ILE A 399 -9.76 -7.55 1.47
N GLN A 400 -9.08 -8.60 1.91
CA GLN A 400 -8.42 -9.55 1.02
C GLN A 400 -9.02 -10.95 1.08
N SER A 401 -9.48 -11.39 2.25
CA SER A 401 -10.02 -12.75 2.43
C SER A 401 -11.49 -12.79 1.99
N GLY A 402 -11.81 -13.69 1.07
CA GLY A 402 -13.15 -13.87 0.55
C GLY A 402 -13.75 -15.22 0.95
N PHE A 403 -14.99 -15.20 1.46
CA PHE A 403 -15.70 -16.40 1.90
C PHE A 403 -17.13 -16.43 1.35
N PRO A 404 -17.75 -17.62 1.18
CA PRO A 404 -19.14 -17.72 0.77
C PRO A 404 -20.05 -16.97 1.77
N PRO A 405 -20.89 -16.05 1.28
CA PRO A 405 -21.67 -15.16 2.16
C PRO A 405 -22.89 -15.84 2.78
N GLY A 406 -23.39 -16.91 2.17
CA GLY A 406 -24.63 -17.56 2.55
C GLY A 406 -25.84 -16.63 2.48
N SER A 407 -26.80 -16.89 3.31
CA SER A 407 -28.12 -16.22 3.28
C SER A 407 -28.10 -14.70 3.42
N VAL A 408 -26.96 -14.07 3.71
CA VAL A 408 -26.91 -12.58 3.75
C VAL A 408 -27.12 -11.95 2.38
N VAL A 409 -26.89 -12.67 1.26
CA VAL A 409 -27.12 -12.11 -0.09
C VAL A 409 -28.59 -12.03 -0.48
N LYS A 410 -29.50 -12.63 0.28
CA LYS A 410 -30.91 -12.79 -0.12
C LYS A 410 -31.65 -11.48 -0.40
N MET A 411 -31.27 -10.38 0.25
CA MET A 411 -31.79 -9.06 -0.11
C MET A 411 -31.40 -8.68 -1.55
N GLY A 412 -30.17 -9.02 -1.96
CA GLY A 412 -29.70 -8.84 -3.35
C GLY A 412 -30.48 -9.70 -4.34
N THR A 413 -30.80 -10.96 -3.99
CA THR A 413 -31.60 -11.86 -4.83
C THR A 413 -33.03 -11.35 -5.04
N ILE A 414 -33.68 -10.88 -3.96
CA ILE A 414 -35.02 -10.27 -4.05
C ILE A 414 -34.96 -9.00 -4.91
N THR A 415 -33.92 -8.17 -4.73
CA THR A 415 -33.69 -6.99 -5.56
C THR A 415 -33.53 -7.36 -7.03
N ALA A 416 -32.75 -8.39 -7.34
CA ALA A 416 -32.61 -8.89 -8.71
C ALA A 416 -33.97 -9.34 -9.28
N GLY A 417 -34.83 -9.93 -8.45
CA GLY A 417 -36.19 -10.27 -8.84
C GLY A 417 -37.03 -9.04 -9.21
N TRP A 418 -36.93 -7.95 -8.46
CA TRP A 418 -37.60 -6.67 -8.75
C TRP A 418 -37.05 -6.00 -10.01
N GLU A 419 -35.71 -5.91 -10.16
CA GLU A 419 -35.07 -5.31 -11.33
C GLU A 419 -35.38 -6.02 -12.63
N ASN A 420 -35.56 -7.34 -12.58
CA ASN A 420 -35.91 -8.13 -13.73
C ASN A 420 -37.45 -8.29 -13.94
N ASN A 421 -38.26 -7.57 -13.14
CA ASN A 421 -39.72 -7.57 -13.17
C ASN A 421 -40.34 -8.98 -13.00
N VAL A 422 -39.71 -9.86 -12.23
CA VAL A 422 -40.19 -11.19 -11.91
C VAL A 422 -40.75 -11.31 -10.48
N LEU A 423 -40.50 -10.27 -9.66
CA LEU A 423 -41.13 -10.04 -8.38
C LEU A 423 -41.77 -8.65 -8.35
N SER A 424 -42.81 -8.48 -7.53
CA SER A 424 -43.50 -7.21 -7.34
C SER A 424 -43.73 -6.95 -5.83
N GLY A 425 -43.15 -5.86 -5.31
CA GLY A 425 -43.31 -5.48 -3.89
C GLY A 425 -43.09 -6.66 -2.92
N ASN A 426 -43.98 -6.82 -1.96
CA ASN A 426 -43.93 -7.91 -0.97
C ASN A 426 -44.66 -9.19 -1.49
N GLN A 427 -44.33 -9.64 -2.69
CA GLN A 427 -44.99 -10.76 -3.38
C GLN A 427 -44.95 -12.05 -2.56
N VAL A 428 -46.06 -12.78 -2.59
CA VAL A 428 -46.18 -14.13 -2.00
C VAL A 428 -45.73 -15.17 -3.01
N LEU A 429 -44.81 -16.05 -2.61
CA LEU A 429 -44.53 -17.32 -3.31
C LEU A 429 -44.81 -18.49 -2.36
N ASN A 430 -45.09 -19.66 -2.92
CA ASN A 430 -45.20 -20.87 -2.14
C ASN A 430 -43.83 -21.44 -1.82
N ASP A 431 -43.42 -21.36 -0.54
CA ASP A 431 -42.25 -22.10 -0.08
C ASP A 431 -42.57 -23.59 -0.10
N GLN A 432 -41.85 -24.36 -0.90
CA GLN A 432 -42.10 -25.76 -1.16
C GLN A 432 -40.79 -26.48 -1.53
N PRO A 433 -40.69 -27.79 -1.37
CA PRO A 433 -39.56 -28.56 -1.86
C PRO A 433 -39.34 -28.35 -3.36
N ILE A 434 -38.12 -28.00 -3.74
CA ILE A 434 -37.70 -27.80 -5.12
C ILE A 434 -37.06 -29.08 -5.65
N ASN A 435 -37.80 -29.76 -6.54
CA ASN A 435 -37.38 -31.00 -7.18
C ASN A 435 -36.99 -30.70 -8.63
N ILE A 436 -35.71 -30.76 -8.92
CA ILE A 436 -35.15 -30.59 -10.27
C ILE A 436 -34.52 -31.93 -10.67
N LEU A 437 -34.74 -32.36 -11.89
CA LEU A 437 -34.24 -33.66 -12.39
C LEU A 437 -32.70 -33.63 -12.36
N GLY A 438 -32.09 -34.65 -11.72
CA GLY A 438 -30.64 -34.78 -11.59
C GLY A 438 -30.03 -34.00 -10.46
N SER A 439 -30.81 -33.33 -9.57
CA SER A 439 -30.34 -32.60 -8.39
C SER A 439 -31.02 -33.12 -7.13
N PRO A 440 -30.33 -33.10 -5.97
CA PRO A 440 -30.97 -33.30 -4.67
C PRO A 440 -32.09 -32.30 -4.44
N THR A 441 -33.19 -32.76 -3.78
CA THR A 441 -34.29 -31.87 -3.40
C THR A 441 -33.81 -30.80 -2.46
N LYS A 442 -34.04 -29.52 -2.79
CA LYS A 442 -33.76 -28.36 -1.92
C LYS A 442 -35.04 -27.93 -1.24
N GLN A 443 -34.99 -27.74 0.08
CA GLN A 443 -36.15 -27.32 0.88
C GLN A 443 -35.74 -26.32 1.97
N SER A 444 -36.71 -25.55 2.43
CA SER A 444 -36.52 -24.67 3.58
C SER A 444 -36.64 -25.43 4.90
N TRP A 445 -35.82 -25.09 5.87
CA TRP A 445 -35.70 -25.76 7.17
C TRP A 445 -37.01 -25.77 7.99
N PHE A 446 -37.88 -24.76 7.80
CA PHE A 446 -39.06 -24.51 8.63
C PHE A 446 -40.34 -25.18 8.07
N THR A 447 -40.36 -25.67 6.83
CA THR A 447 -41.58 -26.17 6.20
C THR A 447 -41.82 -27.66 6.44
N ASN A 448 -40.81 -28.42 6.83
CA ASN A 448 -40.88 -29.89 6.96
C ASN A 448 -41.50 -30.57 5.72
N GLY A 449 -41.13 -30.07 4.54
CA GLY A 449 -41.66 -30.60 3.25
C GLY A 449 -43.06 -30.12 2.88
N ARG A 450 -43.70 -29.24 3.65
CA ARG A 450 -45.03 -28.69 3.34
C ARG A 450 -44.90 -27.47 2.44
N VAL A 451 -45.98 -27.23 1.69
CA VAL A 451 -46.12 -25.97 0.93
C VAL A 451 -46.63 -24.89 1.87
N THR A 452 -45.91 -23.80 1.96
CA THR A 452 -46.24 -22.68 2.86
C THR A 452 -46.14 -21.37 2.08
N PRO A 453 -47.26 -20.62 1.90
CA PRO A 453 -47.18 -19.30 1.27
C PRO A 453 -46.48 -18.31 2.18
N ILE A 454 -45.43 -17.63 1.66
CA ILE A 454 -44.68 -16.62 2.38
C ILE A 454 -44.42 -15.39 1.51
N THR A 455 -44.38 -14.22 2.13
CA THR A 455 -44.02 -12.95 1.48
C THR A 455 -42.51 -12.81 1.31
N ALA A 456 -42.06 -11.85 0.53
CA ALA A 456 -40.63 -11.49 0.44
C ALA A 456 -40.02 -11.12 1.81
N VAL A 457 -40.74 -10.38 2.64
CA VAL A 457 -40.31 -10.05 4.01
C VAL A 457 -40.16 -11.30 4.87
N GLN A 458 -41.15 -12.21 4.84
CA GLN A 458 -41.09 -13.49 5.56
C GLN A 458 -39.98 -14.41 5.01
N ALA A 459 -39.69 -14.35 3.71
CA ALA A 459 -38.59 -15.10 3.11
C ALA A 459 -37.23 -14.65 3.66
N LEU A 460 -37.07 -13.36 4.00
CA LEU A 460 -35.89 -12.85 4.70
C LEU A 460 -35.89 -13.26 6.18
N GLU A 461 -37.00 -13.10 6.90
CA GLU A 461 -37.17 -13.47 8.32
C GLU A 461 -36.81 -14.94 8.56
N TYR A 462 -37.41 -15.85 7.76
CA TYR A 462 -37.25 -17.31 7.89
C TYR A 462 -36.02 -17.82 7.14
N SER A 463 -35.33 -16.93 6.42
CA SER A 463 -34.17 -17.26 5.59
C SER A 463 -34.46 -18.35 4.54
N SER A 464 -35.58 -18.25 3.84
CA SER A 464 -36.04 -19.24 2.84
C SER A 464 -35.06 -19.37 1.67
N ASN A 465 -34.54 -20.56 1.41
CA ASN A 465 -33.77 -20.86 0.21
C ASN A 465 -34.67 -21.04 -1.00
N THR A 466 -35.83 -21.67 -0.83
CA THR A 466 -36.72 -22.04 -1.96
C THR A 466 -37.38 -20.81 -2.58
N TYR A 467 -37.67 -19.76 -1.78
CA TYR A 467 -38.09 -18.45 -2.29
C TYR A 467 -37.05 -17.87 -3.25
N MET A 468 -35.76 -17.93 -2.86
CA MET A 468 -34.64 -17.40 -3.66
C MET A 468 -34.42 -18.22 -4.93
N ILE A 469 -34.47 -19.54 -4.82
CA ILE A 469 -34.36 -20.44 -5.98
C ILE A 469 -35.48 -20.16 -7.00
N GLN A 470 -36.73 -20.01 -6.55
CA GLN A 470 -37.83 -19.67 -7.43
C GLN A 470 -37.67 -18.29 -8.07
N THR A 471 -37.15 -17.32 -7.32
CA THR A 471 -36.79 -16.00 -7.86
C THR A 471 -35.72 -16.12 -8.95
N ALA A 472 -34.69 -16.91 -8.74
CA ALA A 472 -33.61 -17.14 -9.72
C ALA A 472 -34.15 -17.84 -10.98
N LEU A 473 -35.00 -18.85 -10.82
CA LEU A 473 -35.67 -19.53 -11.96
C LEU A 473 -36.56 -18.56 -12.74
N ASN A 474 -37.28 -17.68 -12.06
CA ASN A 474 -38.09 -16.64 -12.70
C ASN A 474 -37.23 -15.65 -13.48
N ILE A 475 -36.04 -15.21 -12.94
CA ILE A 475 -35.08 -14.38 -13.67
C ILE A 475 -34.57 -15.05 -14.94
N MET A 476 -34.40 -16.38 -14.90
CA MET A 476 -34.05 -17.18 -16.06
C MET A 476 -35.21 -17.27 -17.08
N GLY A 477 -36.44 -16.90 -16.70
CA GLY A 477 -37.64 -17.05 -17.49
C GLY A 477 -38.11 -18.52 -17.57
N GLN A 478 -37.85 -19.30 -16.53
CA GLN A 478 -38.23 -20.70 -16.39
C GLN A 478 -38.85 -20.94 -15.00
N PRO A 479 -40.08 -20.47 -14.74
CA PRO A 479 -40.78 -20.68 -13.48
C PRO A 479 -40.76 -22.13 -13.01
N TYR A 480 -40.63 -22.34 -11.71
CA TYR A 480 -40.52 -23.68 -11.13
C TYR A 480 -41.73 -24.58 -11.47
N GLN A 481 -41.41 -25.80 -11.88
CA GLN A 481 -42.33 -26.92 -12.05
C GLN A 481 -41.68 -28.17 -11.41
N PRO A 482 -42.42 -28.98 -10.61
CA PRO A 482 -41.87 -30.20 -10.03
C PRO A 482 -41.30 -31.15 -11.07
N GLY A 483 -40.08 -31.63 -10.88
CA GLY A 483 -39.39 -32.55 -11.80
C GLY A 483 -38.88 -31.91 -13.10
N MET A 484 -38.82 -30.58 -13.17
CA MET A 484 -38.31 -29.88 -14.35
C MET A 484 -36.80 -30.08 -14.55
N THR A 485 -36.35 -29.86 -15.79
CA THR A 485 -34.93 -29.69 -16.13
C THR A 485 -34.61 -28.21 -16.33
N ILE A 486 -33.38 -27.78 -16.07
CA ILE A 486 -32.96 -26.40 -16.27
C ILE A 486 -32.37 -26.20 -17.68
N PHE A 487 -32.77 -25.12 -18.36
CA PHE A 487 -32.27 -24.78 -19.68
C PHE A 487 -30.88 -24.13 -19.57
N THR A 488 -29.83 -24.89 -19.89
CA THR A 488 -28.44 -24.42 -19.78
C THR A 488 -28.11 -23.22 -20.69
N SER A 489 -28.84 -23.06 -21.81
CA SER A 489 -28.64 -21.95 -22.75
C SER A 489 -28.91 -20.53 -22.18
N LYS A 490 -29.57 -20.43 -21.03
CA LYS A 490 -29.89 -19.15 -20.37
C LYS A 490 -29.05 -18.88 -19.13
N LEU A 491 -28.20 -19.81 -18.73
CA LEU A 491 -27.45 -19.71 -17.47
C LEU A 491 -26.53 -18.49 -17.41
N ASP A 492 -25.70 -18.28 -18.42
CA ASP A 492 -24.73 -17.14 -18.44
C ASP A 492 -25.44 -15.79 -18.34
N ASP A 493 -26.54 -15.59 -19.06
CA ASP A 493 -27.30 -14.34 -19.00
C ASP A 493 -27.97 -14.17 -17.63
N SER A 494 -28.44 -15.24 -17.04
CA SER A 494 -29.08 -15.23 -15.72
C SER A 494 -28.10 -14.96 -14.60
N PHE A 495 -26.89 -15.56 -14.64
CA PHE A 495 -25.77 -15.19 -13.74
C PHE A 495 -25.41 -13.72 -13.87
N LYS A 496 -25.25 -13.22 -15.10
CA LYS A 496 -24.92 -11.80 -15.33
C LYS A 496 -25.97 -10.86 -14.73
N LYS A 497 -27.26 -11.18 -14.86
CA LYS A 497 -28.34 -10.39 -14.27
C LYS A 497 -28.27 -10.37 -12.75
N MET A 498 -28.08 -11.51 -12.11
CA MET A 498 -27.99 -11.62 -10.65
C MET A 498 -26.75 -10.93 -10.12
N ARG A 499 -25.57 -11.21 -10.68
CA ARG A 499 -24.29 -10.61 -10.31
C ARG A 499 -24.24 -9.10 -10.56
N LYS A 500 -24.93 -8.60 -11.60
CA LYS A 500 -25.10 -7.16 -11.83
C LYS A 500 -25.73 -6.51 -10.60
N THR A 501 -26.89 -7.02 -10.16
CA THR A 501 -27.56 -6.50 -8.95
C THR A 501 -26.70 -6.65 -7.70
N TYR A 502 -26.01 -7.77 -7.51
CA TYR A 502 -25.08 -7.95 -6.40
C TYR A 502 -23.95 -6.91 -6.44
N GLY A 503 -23.40 -6.64 -7.62
CA GLY A 503 -22.38 -5.60 -7.84
C GLY A 503 -22.86 -4.18 -7.52
N GLU A 504 -24.14 -3.89 -7.69
CA GLU A 504 -24.72 -2.61 -7.33
C GLU A 504 -24.68 -2.38 -5.81
N TYR A 505 -24.70 -3.43 -5.01
CA TYR A 505 -24.49 -3.40 -3.56
C TYR A 505 -23.00 -3.43 -3.15
N GLY A 506 -22.08 -3.72 -4.06
CA GLY A 506 -20.65 -3.83 -3.78
C GLY A 506 -20.13 -5.27 -3.71
N LEU A 507 -20.98 -6.29 -3.91
CA LEU A 507 -20.57 -7.68 -3.88
C LEU A 507 -19.95 -8.09 -5.22
N GLY A 508 -18.79 -8.73 -5.20
CA GLY A 508 -18.08 -9.18 -6.41
C GLY A 508 -17.44 -8.08 -7.26
N VAL A 509 -17.44 -6.86 -6.78
CA VAL A 509 -16.82 -5.69 -7.44
C VAL A 509 -15.95 -4.90 -6.47
N ALA A 510 -15.12 -4.00 -7.00
CA ALA A 510 -14.32 -3.10 -6.16
C ALA A 510 -15.21 -2.28 -5.22
N THR A 511 -14.88 -2.26 -3.94
CA THR A 511 -15.56 -1.43 -2.94
C THR A 511 -15.25 0.05 -3.10
N GLY A 512 -14.11 0.36 -3.73
CA GLY A 512 -13.60 1.72 -3.88
C GLY A 512 -12.92 2.26 -2.62
N ILE A 513 -12.59 1.42 -1.64
CA ILE A 513 -11.81 1.83 -0.45
C ILE A 513 -10.53 2.56 -0.86
N ASP A 514 -10.16 3.58 -0.10
CA ASP A 514 -9.07 4.51 -0.40
C ASP A 514 -7.66 3.99 -0.10
N ILE A 515 -7.49 2.67 -0.01
CA ILE A 515 -6.19 2.01 0.08
C ILE A 515 -6.04 0.95 -1.02
N PRO A 516 -4.83 0.75 -1.58
CA PRO A 516 -4.60 -0.27 -2.59
C PRO A 516 -4.66 -1.70 -2.03
N GLY A 517 -4.83 -2.69 -2.89
CA GLY A 517 -4.70 -4.10 -2.54
C GLY A 517 -5.99 -4.77 -2.03
N SER A 518 -7.16 -4.13 -2.16
CA SER A 518 -8.43 -4.77 -1.85
C SER A 518 -8.81 -5.81 -2.91
N SER A 519 -9.38 -6.94 -2.46
CA SER A 519 -9.93 -8.00 -3.32
C SER A 519 -11.38 -7.69 -3.71
N ASN A 520 -11.77 -8.15 -4.89
CA ASN A 520 -13.17 -8.14 -5.32
C ASN A 520 -13.95 -9.41 -4.86
N GLY A 521 -13.32 -10.28 -4.06
CA GLY A 521 -13.82 -11.62 -3.82
C GLY A 521 -13.47 -12.58 -4.97
N PHE A 522 -14.03 -13.77 -4.94
CA PHE A 522 -13.88 -14.75 -6.02
C PHE A 522 -15.23 -14.95 -6.70
N ILE A 523 -15.25 -14.78 -8.01
CA ILE A 523 -16.41 -14.99 -8.87
C ILE A 523 -16.21 -16.31 -9.60
N GLY A 524 -17.06 -17.29 -9.29
CA GLY A 524 -17.01 -18.62 -9.89
C GLY A 524 -17.18 -18.57 -11.42
N GLN A 525 -16.38 -19.37 -12.11
CA GLN A 525 -16.37 -19.38 -13.58
C GLN A 525 -17.28 -20.46 -14.19
N ASP A 526 -17.59 -21.49 -13.41
CA ASP A 526 -18.40 -22.60 -13.87
C ASP A 526 -19.90 -22.28 -13.78
N ALA A 527 -20.47 -21.84 -14.91
CA ALA A 527 -21.87 -21.51 -15.01
C ALA A 527 -22.73 -22.80 -15.28
N ASP A 528 -22.88 -23.63 -14.26
CA ASP A 528 -23.84 -24.73 -14.28
C ASP A 528 -25.14 -24.40 -13.52
N ALA A 529 -26.12 -25.28 -13.69
CA ALA A 529 -27.46 -25.08 -13.13
C ALA A 529 -27.46 -25.13 -11.59
N ALA A 530 -26.63 -25.98 -10.97
CA ALA A 530 -26.55 -26.11 -9.52
C ALA A 530 -25.93 -24.86 -8.92
N ASN A 531 -24.79 -24.41 -9.48
CA ASN A 531 -24.08 -23.19 -9.06
C ASN A 531 -24.97 -21.94 -9.21
N TYR A 532 -25.79 -21.85 -10.27
CA TYR A 532 -26.73 -20.75 -10.44
C TYR A 532 -27.79 -20.68 -9.34
N LEU A 533 -28.35 -21.83 -8.99
CA LEU A 533 -29.34 -21.90 -7.91
C LEU A 533 -28.69 -21.61 -6.56
N ASP A 534 -27.48 -22.13 -6.32
CA ASP A 534 -26.72 -21.96 -5.11
C ASP A 534 -26.26 -20.51 -4.92
N GLU A 535 -25.94 -19.79 -6.01
CA GLU A 535 -25.66 -18.35 -5.99
C GLU A 535 -26.83 -17.55 -5.43
N SER A 536 -28.08 -17.95 -5.72
CA SER A 536 -29.27 -17.24 -5.29
C SER A 536 -29.42 -17.11 -3.76
N PHE A 537 -28.74 -17.96 -2.99
CA PHE A 537 -28.72 -17.91 -1.53
C PHE A 537 -27.29 -17.94 -0.94
N GLY A 538 -26.27 -17.63 -1.79
CA GLY A 538 -24.92 -17.30 -1.36
C GLY A 538 -23.98 -18.48 -1.11
N GLN A 539 -24.16 -19.58 -1.83
CA GLN A 539 -23.34 -20.79 -1.68
C GLN A 539 -22.29 -20.97 -2.82
N TYR A 540 -22.09 -19.95 -3.68
CA TYR A 540 -21.19 -20.11 -4.82
C TYR A 540 -20.09 -19.04 -4.88
N ASP A 541 -20.40 -17.76 -5.15
CA ASP A 541 -19.40 -16.70 -5.17
C ASP A 541 -18.91 -16.37 -3.73
N THR A 542 -17.69 -15.81 -3.61
CA THR A 542 -17.15 -15.40 -2.30
C THR A 542 -16.94 -13.90 -2.23
N TYR A 543 -17.15 -13.32 -1.06
CA TYR A 543 -17.02 -11.88 -0.82
C TYR A 543 -16.22 -11.60 0.44
N THR A 544 -15.62 -10.40 0.48
CA THR A 544 -14.83 -9.95 1.64
C THR A 544 -15.72 -9.37 2.75
N PRO A 545 -15.25 -9.34 4.01
CA PRO A 545 -15.95 -8.67 5.11
C PRO A 545 -16.26 -7.20 4.82
N MET A 546 -15.37 -6.49 4.10
CA MET A 546 -15.60 -5.11 3.67
C MET A 546 -16.76 -5.00 2.68
N GLN A 547 -16.87 -5.93 1.73
CA GLN A 547 -17.99 -5.96 0.79
C GLN A 547 -19.31 -6.20 1.53
N LEU A 548 -19.33 -7.08 2.55
CA LEU A 548 -20.52 -7.30 3.37
C LEU A 548 -20.90 -6.07 4.20
N ALA A 549 -19.93 -5.34 4.76
CA ALA A 549 -20.20 -4.10 5.47
C ALA A 549 -20.76 -3.01 4.54
N GLN A 550 -20.20 -2.87 3.32
CA GLN A 550 -20.71 -1.94 2.30
C GLN A 550 -22.12 -2.32 1.84
N TYR A 551 -22.40 -3.61 1.71
CA TYR A 551 -23.72 -4.14 1.40
C TYR A 551 -24.75 -3.75 2.46
N ALA A 552 -24.44 -3.99 3.76
CA ALA A 552 -25.28 -3.56 4.88
C ALA A 552 -25.48 -2.04 4.88
N ALA A 553 -24.39 -1.29 4.67
CA ALA A 553 -24.42 0.18 4.60
C ALA A 553 -25.31 0.69 3.47
N THR A 554 -25.30 0.04 2.31
CA THR A 554 -26.14 0.42 1.17
C THR A 554 -27.62 0.28 1.48
N ILE A 555 -28.03 -0.81 2.15
CA ILE A 555 -29.42 -1.02 2.57
C ILE A 555 -29.81 -0.01 3.64
N ALA A 556 -28.93 0.22 4.64
CA ALA A 556 -29.13 1.19 5.73
C ALA A 556 -29.22 2.64 5.22
N ASN A 557 -28.59 2.95 4.09
CA ASN A 557 -28.54 4.28 3.47
C ASN A 557 -29.53 4.44 2.30
N ASP A 558 -30.70 3.83 2.43
CA ASP A 558 -31.78 3.93 1.45
C ASP A 558 -31.39 3.58 0.01
N GLY A 559 -30.53 2.59 -0.15
CA GLY A 559 -30.05 2.09 -1.44
C GLY A 559 -28.89 2.90 -2.04
N LYS A 560 -28.32 3.87 -1.34
CA LYS A 560 -27.15 4.64 -1.81
C LYS A 560 -25.86 3.96 -1.38
N ARG A 561 -25.10 3.42 -2.34
CA ARG A 561 -23.79 2.84 -2.10
C ARG A 561 -22.72 3.92 -2.05
N VAL A 562 -22.06 4.07 -0.91
CA VAL A 562 -20.96 5.02 -0.69
C VAL A 562 -19.61 4.32 -0.67
N THR A 563 -18.55 5.06 -1.03
CA THR A 563 -17.18 4.58 -0.96
C THR A 563 -16.75 4.41 0.49
N PRO A 564 -16.29 3.21 0.93
CA PRO A 564 -15.60 3.06 2.19
C PRO A 564 -14.32 3.91 2.19
N ARG A 565 -14.05 4.62 3.25
CA ARG A 565 -12.87 5.48 3.36
C ARG A 565 -12.23 5.38 4.75
N LEU A 566 -10.92 5.25 4.77
CA LEU A 566 -10.11 5.27 5.98
C LEU A 566 -9.64 6.68 6.32
N VAL A 567 -9.38 7.52 5.33
CA VAL A 567 -8.87 8.88 5.55
C VAL A 567 -10.02 9.88 5.57
N ASP A 568 -10.10 10.68 6.64
CA ASP A 568 -11.04 11.78 6.77
C ASP A 568 -10.51 13.05 6.10
N GLY A 569 -9.22 13.34 6.29
CA GLY A 569 -8.60 14.52 5.71
C GLY A 569 -7.08 14.50 5.78
N ILE A 570 -6.49 15.41 4.97
CA ILE A 570 -5.07 15.70 4.93
C ILE A 570 -4.86 17.02 5.65
N TYR A 571 -3.92 17.05 6.60
CA TYR A 571 -3.62 18.19 7.47
C TYR A 571 -2.16 18.58 7.34
N GLY A 572 -1.85 19.86 7.41
CA GLY A 572 -0.47 20.33 7.49
C GLY A 572 0.26 19.74 8.68
N SER A 573 1.57 19.55 8.57
CA SER A 573 2.42 19.16 9.69
C SER A 573 2.74 20.36 10.57
N THR A 574 2.93 20.11 11.89
CA THR A 574 3.44 21.09 12.85
C THR A 574 4.72 20.57 13.47
N ALA A 575 5.60 21.48 13.87
CA ALA A 575 6.91 21.09 14.46
C ALA A 575 6.75 20.24 15.73
N ASP A 576 5.68 20.44 16.49
CA ASP A 576 5.45 19.85 17.81
C ASP A 576 4.41 18.70 17.84
N GLY A 577 4.04 18.17 16.69
CA GLY A 577 3.33 16.90 16.59
C GLY A 577 1.80 16.92 16.49
N PRO A 578 0.99 17.90 16.91
CA PRO A 578 -0.44 17.86 16.70
C PRO A 578 -0.84 18.03 15.22
N LEU A 579 -2.08 17.69 14.89
CA LEU A 579 -2.65 17.98 13.57
C LEU A 579 -2.59 19.49 13.29
N GLY A 580 -2.01 19.85 12.15
CA GLY A 580 -1.98 21.22 11.70
C GLY A 580 -3.32 21.67 11.10
N LYS A 581 -3.27 22.66 10.22
CA LYS A 581 -4.46 23.14 9.52
C LYS A 581 -4.95 22.09 8.52
N LEU A 582 -6.27 21.94 8.39
CA LEU A 582 -6.89 21.11 7.35
C LEU A 582 -6.54 21.68 5.96
N GLU A 583 -5.87 20.88 5.15
CA GLU A 583 -5.48 21.21 3.77
C GLU A 583 -6.47 20.63 2.75
N LYS A 584 -6.95 19.40 3.00
CA LYS A 584 -7.87 18.73 2.10
C LYS A 584 -8.79 17.76 2.85
N THR A 585 -10.10 17.91 2.67
CA THR A 585 -11.09 16.92 3.11
C THR A 585 -11.18 15.78 2.09
N ILE A 586 -11.22 14.56 2.55
CA ILE A 586 -11.55 13.39 1.72
C ILE A 586 -13.07 13.19 1.81
N ALA A 587 -13.78 13.71 0.83
CA ALA A 587 -15.24 13.69 0.82
C ALA A 587 -15.80 12.29 0.60
N SER A 588 -16.97 12.02 1.21
CA SER A 588 -17.79 10.86 0.87
C SER A 588 -18.19 10.90 -0.62
N LYS A 589 -18.14 9.76 -1.28
CA LYS A 589 -18.54 9.62 -2.69
C LYS A 589 -19.61 8.55 -2.82
N THR A 590 -20.76 8.89 -3.38
CA THR A 590 -21.76 7.92 -3.80
C THR A 590 -21.29 7.26 -5.10
N LEU A 591 -21.18 5.93 -5.09
CA LEU A 591 -20.78 5.13 -6.24
C LEU A 591 -21.98 4.90 -7.17
N ASN A 592 -23.11 4.50 -6.61
CA ASN A 592 -24.39 4.32 -7.31
C ASN A 592 -25.54 4.35 -6.30
N THR A 593 -26.75 4.34 -6.83
CA THR A 593 -28.00 4.12 -6.08
C THR A 593 -28.69 2.92 -6.69
N ILE A 594 -29.20 2.00 -5.86
CA ILE A 594 -29.92 0.81 -6.31
C ILE A 594 -31.17 1.24 -7.09
N PRO A 595 -31.40 0.77 -8.32
CA PRO A 595 -32.46 1.28 -9.20
C PRO A 595 -33.83 0.63 -8.90
N ILE A 596 -34.25 0.58 -7.64
CA ILE A 596 -35.57 0.11 -7.20
C ILE A 596 -36.31 1.20 -6.43
N SER A 597 -37.62 1.02 -6.23
CA SER A 597 -38.42 1.99 -5.48
C SER A 597 -38.02 2.06 -4.01
N GLN A 598 -38.23 3.22 -3.38
CA GLN A 598 -37.99 3.38 -1.94
C GLN A 598 -38.86 2.44 -1.11
N ASP A 599 -40.07 2.11 -1.57
CA ASP A 599 -40.93 1.13 -0.90
C ASP A 599 -40.30 -0.28 -0.91
N ASN A 600 -39.64 -0.68 -2.01
CA ASN A 600 -38.89 -1.93 -2.06
C ASN A 600 -37.66 -1.92 -1.14
N ILE A 601 -36.94 -0.80 -1.01
CA ILE A 601 -35.84 -0.66 -0.01
C ILE A 601 -36.41 -0.86 1.40
N LYS A 602 -37.54 -0.23 1.73
CA LYS A 602 -38.19 -0.40 3.04
C LYS A 602 -38.60 -1.85 3.32
N LEU A 603 -39.00 -2.61 2.29
CA LEU A 603 -39.29 -4.04 2.46
C LEU A 603 -38.04 -4.84 2.82
N LEU A 604 -36.87 -4.51 2.25
CA LEU A 604 -35.58 -5.11 2.67
C LEU A 604 -35.26 -4.74 4.12
N GLN A 605 -35.38 -3.48 4.48
CA GLN A 605 -35.15 -3.00 5.84
C GLN A 605 -36.12 -3.66 6.84
N GLN A 606 -37.39 -3.80 6.47
CA GLN A 606 -38.39 -4.53 7.26
C GLN A 606 -38.02 -6.01 7.40
N GLY A 607 -37.58 -6.66 6.32
CA GLY A 607 -37.10 -8.04 6.37
C GLY A 607 -35.95 -8.22 7.35
N MET A 608 -34.94 -7.34 7.32
CA MET A 608 -33.83 -7.35 8.26
C MET A 608 -34.27 -7.09 9.71
N TYR A 609 -35.28 -6.23 9.91
CA TYR A 609 -35.89 -6.02 11.23
C TYR A 609 -36.57 -7.30 11.73
N GLN A 610 -37.38 -7.98 10.90
CA GLN A 610 -38.06 -9.22 11.29
C GLN A 610 -37.09 -10.37 11.59
N VAL A 611 -35.93 -10.42 10.95
CA VAL A 611 -34.86 -11.41 11.27
C VAL A 611 -34.46 -11.36 12.75
N THR A 612 -34.46 -10.18 13.36
CA THR A 612 -34.02 -9.96 14.75
C THR A 612 -35.18 -9.78 15.76
N HIS A 613 -36.33 -9.27 15.32
CA HIS A 613 -37.46 -8.93 16.16
C HIS A 613 -38.72 -9.80 15.91
N GLY A 614 -38.67 -10.63 14.86
CA GLY A 614 -39.81 -11.44 14.43
C GLY A 614 -40.20 -12.58 15.37
N GLY A 615 -41.09 -13.44 14.88
CA GLY A 615 -41.64 -14.57 15.63
C GLY A 615 -40.66 -15.71 15.89
N ASN A 616 -41.16 -16.91 16.13
CA ASN A 616 -40.32 -18.09 16.43
C ASN A 616 -39.49 -18.56 15.28
N MET A 617 -39.79 -18.14 14.06
CA MET A 617 -39.03 -18.47 12.85
C MET A 617 -37.92 -17.46 12.51
N ALA A 618 -37.79 -16.38 13.27
CA ALA A 618 -36.74 -15.38 13.06
C ALA A 618 -35.36 -15.97 13.37
N THR A 619 -34.44 -15.83 12.41
CA THR A 619 -33.14 -16.54 12.44
C THR A 619 -32.01 -15.79 13.13
N GLY A 620 -32.23 -14.54 13.53
CA GLY A 620 -31.20 -13.65 14.11
C GLY A 620 -31.55 -13.10 15.48
N LYS A 621 -32.37 -13.78 16.30
CA LYS A 621 -32.82 -13.29 17.60
C LYS A 621 -31.67 -13.06 18.58
N ASP A 622 -30.63 -13.84 18.52
CA ASP A 622 -29.49 -13.71 19.42
C ASP A 622 -28.74 -12.38 19.25
N VAL A 623 -28.84 -11.75 18.09
CA VAL A 623 -28.34 -10.37 17.87
C VAL A 623 -28.99 -9.38 18.83
N MET A 624 -30.28 -9.59 19.18
CA MET A 624 -31.04 -8.70 20.08
C MET A 624 -30.93 -9.09 21.55
N ASN A 625 -30.40 -10.28 21.87
CA ASN A 625 -30.31 -10.77 23.25
C ASN A 625 -29.27 -9.96 24.05
N GLY A 626 -29.72 -8.94 24.79
CA GLY A 626 -28.84 -8.01 25.50
C GLY A 626 -28.31 -6.86 24.65
N ALA A 627 -28.89 -6.60 23.47
CA ALA A 627 -28.56 -5.42 22.68
C ALA A 627 -29.04 -4.13 23.32
N SER A 628 -28.22 -3.10 23.29
CA SER A 628 -28.50 -1.79 23.88
C SER A 628 -29.45 -0.92 23.03
N VAL A 629 -29.59 -1.24 21.74
CA VAL A 629 -30.49 -0.58 20.79
C VAL A 629 -31.06 -1.60 19.82
N SER A 630 -32.11 -1.22 19.08
CA SER A 630 -32.67 -2.05 18.01
C SER A 630 -31.70 -2.22 16.83
N ILE A 631 -31.48 -3.45 16.42
CA ILE A 631 -30.53 -3.83 15.34
C ILE A 631 -31.29 -4.51 14.21
N ASN A 632 -31.12 -4.04 12.99
CA ASN A 632 -31.53 -4.76 11.79
C ASN A 632 -30.40 -5.64 11.33
N ALA A 633 -30.65 -6.92 11.09
CA ALA A 633 -29.62 -7.84 10.63
C ALA A 633 -30.15 -8.89 9.64
N LYS A 634 -29.22 -9.52 8.93
CA LYS A 634 -29.43 -10.78 8.22
C LYS A 634 -28.30 -11.73 8.56
N THR A 635 -28.65 -12.91 9.04
CA THR A 635 -27.70 -14.00 9.30
C THR A 635 -27.44 -14.78 8.02
N GLY A 636 -26.24 -15.31 7.89
CA GLY A 636 -25.83 -16.20 6.82
C GLY A 636 -25.07 -17.40 7.36
N THR A 637 -25.37 -18.56 6.82
CA THR A 637 -24.62 -19.79 7.03
C THR A 637 -24.38 -20.39 5.66
N SER A 638 -23.10 -20.60 5.31
CA SER A 638 -22.72 -21.30 4.10
C SER A 638 -22.08 -22.62 4.48
N GLU A 639 -22.57 -23.71 3.89
CA GLU A 639 -21.96 -25.01 4.06
C GLU A 639 -20.66 -25.09 3.25
N THR A 640 -19.58 -25.48 3.90
CA THR A 640 -18.25 -25.63 3.33
C THR A 640 -17.65 -26.95 3.79
N PHE A 641 -16.45 -27.23 3.35
CA PHE A 641 -15.63 -28.30 3.90
C PHE A 641 -14.15 -27.86 3.94
N THR A 642 -13.43 -28.41 4.89
CA THR A 642 -11.97 -28.24 4.97
C THR A 642 -11.33 -29.57 5.32
N LEU A 643 -10.00 -29.67 5.20
CA LEU A 643 -9.27 -30.86 5.61
C LEU A 643 -8.79 -30.72 7.05
N ASP A 644 -8.94 -31.77 7.84
CA ASP A 644 -8.32 -31.88 9.16
C ASP A 644 -6.80 -32.13 9.06
N ALA A 645 -6.11 -32.23 10.18
CA ALA A 645 -4.68 -32.48 10.22
C ALA A 645 -4.28 -33.86 9.64
N ALA A 646 -5.20 -34.81 9.57
CA ALA A 646 -4.99 -36.12 8.99
C ALA A 646 -5.34 -36.18 7.49
N GLY A 647 -5.84 -35.07 6.92
CA GLY A 647 -6.26 -34.98 5.52
C GLY A 647 -7.68 -35.47 5.25
N ASN A 648 -8.49 -35.72 6.29
CA ASN A 648 -9.89 -36.09 6.12
C ASN A 648 -10.73 -34.85 5.86
N GLN A 649 -11.75 -35.02 5.01
CA GLN A 649 -12.74 -33.97 4.76
C GLN A 649 -13.67 -33.82 5.97
N VAL A 650 -13.75 -32.62 6.51
CA VAL A 650 -14.67 -32.24 7.59
C VAL A 650 -15.63 -31.19 7.09
N TYR A 651 -16.92 -31.41 7.29
CA TYR A 651 -17.94 -30.41 6.97
C TYR A 651 -17.87 -29.24 7.94
N THR A 652 -17.81 -28.04 7.39
CA THR A 652 -17.70 -26.78 8.11
C THR A 652 -18.74 -25.79 7.61
N SER A 653 -18.87 -24.69 8.29
CA SER A 653 -19.72 -23.57 7.86
C SER A 653 -19.00 -22.24 7.96
N VAL A 654 -19.32 -21.33 7.06
CA VAL A 654 -19.02 -19.91 7.19
C VAL A 654 -20.21 -19.22 7.82
N ASN A 655 -20.02 -18.61 9.00
CA ASN A 655 -21.10 -17.95 9.73
C ASN A 655 -20.95 -16.44 9.59
N ASN A 656 -21.94 -15.80 8.98
CA ASN A 656 -21.91 -14.40 8.59
C ASN A 656 -23.07 -13.62 9.23
N VAL A 657 -22.86 -12.32 9.45
CA VAL A 657 -23.92 -11.36 9.73
C VAL A 657 -23.65 -10.08 8.97
N VAL A 658 -24.67 -9.54 8.33
CA VAL A 658 -24.73 -8.14 7.91
C VAL A 658 -25.78 -7.43 8.76
N ALA A 659 -25.42 -6.30 9.34
CA ALA A 659 -26.28 -5.59 10.27
C ALA A 659 -26.11 -4.07 10.17
N TYR A 660 -27.08 -3.34 10.70
CA TYR A 660 -26.95 -1.91 10.98
C TYR A 660 -27.76 -1.52 12.22
N ALA A 661 -27.31 -0.46 12.86
CA ALA A 661 -27.93 0.05 14.10
C ALA A 661 -27.82 1.59 14.19
N PRO A 662 -28.77 2.27 14.88
CA PRO A 662 -30.09 1.78 15.26
C PRO A 662 -30.98 1.45 14.05
N SER A 663 -32.06 0.71 14.25
CA SER A 663 -32.97 0.27 13.18
C SER A 663 -33.61 1.42 12.41
N ASP A 664 -33.99 2.49 13.10
CA ASP A 664 -34.73 3.63 12.58
C ASP A 664 -33.82 4.76 12.06
N LYS A 665 -32.62 4.90 12.62
CA LYS A 665 -31.67 5.94 12.27
C LYS A 665 -30.24 5.38 12.22
N PRO A 666 -29.90 4.62 11.18
CA PRO A 666 -28.63 3.91 11.11
C PRO A 666 -27.41 4.81 11.23
N GLN A 667 -26.53 4.55 12.19
CA GLN A 667 -25.26 5.25 12.40
C GLN A 667 -24.06 4.35 12.14
N ILE A 668 -24.23 3.02 12.27
CA ILE A 668 -23.22 2.04 11.93
C ILE A 668 -23.81 0.93 11.08
N ALA A 669 -23.02 0.42 10.16
CA ALA A 669 -23.26 -0.80 9.38
C ALA A 669 -22.08 -1.76 9.61
N ILE A 670 -22.40 -3.05 9.71
CA ILE A 670 -21.46 -4.07 10.19
C ILE A 670 -21.52 -5.27 9.24
N GLY A 671 -20.34 -5.81 8.92
CA GLY A 671 -20.16 -7.12 8.32
C GLY A 671 -19.28 -7.98 9.22
N VAL A 672 -19.78 -9.14 9.67
CA VAL A 672 -19.03 -10.13 10.46
C VAL A 672 -18.95 -11.43 9.69
N MET A 673 -17.76 -12.06 9.66
CA MET A 673 -17.53 -13.37 9.02
C MET A 673 -16.66 -14.25 9.92
N ILE A 674 -17.09 -15.50 10.12
CA ILE A 674 -16.32 -16.56 10.82
C ILE A 674 -16.27 -17.78 9.88
N PRO A 675 -15.15 -17.97 9.16
CA PRO A 675 -15.02 -19.09 8.21
C PRO A 675 -14.70 -20.41 8.90
N ASP A 676 -15.12 -21.50 8.26
CA ASP A 676 -14.77 -22.89 8.55
C ASP A 676 -15.00 -23.31 10.01
N THR A 677 -16.09 -22.91 10.61
CA THR A 677 -16.49 -23.46 11.92
C THR A 677 -17.05 -24.87 11.76
N ILE A 678 -16.76 -25.77 12.68
CA ILE A 678 -17.19 -27.16 12.65
C ILE A 678 -18.72 -27.23 12.81
N ILE A 679 -19.39 -28.00 11.95
CA ILE A 679 -20.79 -28.35 12.11
C ILE A 679 -20.86 -29.58 13.00
N LYS A 680 -21.50 -29.48 14.16
CA LYS A 680 -21.67 -30.61 15.07
C LYS A 680 -22.81 -31.55 14.64
N ASP A 681 -22.87 -32.72 15.26
CA ASP A 681 -23.92 -33.70 15.02
C ASP A 681 -25.32 -33.08 15.11
N GLY A 682 -26.18 -33.47 14.18
CA GLY A 682 -27.51 -32.86 14.05
C GLY A 682 -27.55 -31.53 13.29
N GLY A 683 -26.44 -31.11 12.65
CA GLY A 683 -26.37 -29.89 11.86
C GLY A 683 -26.25 -28.61 12.71
N VAL A 684 -25.81 -28.72 13.97
CA VAL A 684 -25.68 -27.57 14.88
C VAL A 684 -24.49 -26.72 14.55
N THR A 685 -24.74 -25.43 14.27
CA THR A 685 -23.71 -24.40 13.99
C THR A 685 -23.60 -23.45 15.19
N THR A 686 -22.55 -22.63 15.18
CA THR A 686 -22.35 -21.57 16.19
C THR A 686 -23.19 -20.33 15.93
N HIS A 687 -23.49 -19.56 16.98
CA HIS A 687 -24.11 -18.22 16.90
C HIS A 687 -23.12 -17.10 17.26
N ALA A 688 -21.82 -17.38 17.38
CA ALA A 688 -20.80 -16.42 17.79
C ALA A 688 -20.75 -15.16 16.88
N ASN A 689 -21.09 -15.28 15.59
CA ASN A 689 -21.24 -14.15 14.68
C ASN A 689 -22.34 -13.17 15.12
N GLN A 690 -23.42 -13.68 15.71
CA GLN A 690 -24.52 -12.86 16.25
C GLN A 690 -24.08 -12.17 17.53
N ASP A 691 -23.39 -12.89 18.44
CA ASP A 691 -22.84 -12.33 19.67
C ASP A 691 -21.81 -11.24 19.39
N MET A 692 -20.87 -11.48 18.46
CA MET A 692 -19.91 -10.47 18.02
C MET A 692 -20.60 -9.21 17.49
N THR A 693 -21.65 -9.36 16.68
CA THR A 693 -22.41 -8.24 16.12
C THR A 693 -23.07 -7.41 17.21
N ARG A 694 -23.78 -8.06 18.15
CA ARG A 694 -24.38 -7.42 19.33
C ARG A 694 -23.36 -6.67 20.17
N ASP A 695 -22.25 -7.34 20.51
CA ASP A 695 -21.21 -6.78 21.37
C ASP A 695 -20.54 -5.56 20.73
N ILE A 696 -20.36 -5.56 19.40
CA ILE A 696 -19.85 -4.40 18.64
C ILE A 696 -20.84 -3.21 18.73
N VAL A 697 -22.14 -3.46 18.57
CA VAL A 697 -23.18 -2.41 18.71
C VAL A 697 -23.19 -1.86 20.13
N ASN A 698 -23.11 -2.72 21.13
CA ASN A 698 -23.06 -2.32 22.54
C ASN A 698 -21.80 -1.52 22.86
N LEU A 699 -20.64 -1.90 22.33
CA LEU A 699 -19.40 -1.16 22.45
C LEU A 699 -19.53 0.25 21.85
N TYR A 700 -20.06 0.37 20.63
CA TYR A 700 -20.28 1.66 19.99
C TYR A 700 -21.20 2.56 20.85
N ASN A 701 -22.31 2.00 21.32
CA ASN A 701 -23.24 2.74 22.17
C ASN A 701 -22.60 3.19 23.48
N SER A 702 -21.77 2.34 24.10
CA SER A 702 -21.08 2.68 25.36
C SER A 702 -20.05 3.79 25.20
N MET A 703 -19.37 3.86 24.04
CA MET A 703 -18.31 4.83 23.77
C MET A 703 -18.84 6.17 23.28
N TYR A 704 -19.86 6.16 22.42
CA TYR A 704 -20.29 7.36 21.68
C TYR A 704 -21.75 7.74 21.94
N GLY A 705 -22.59 6.78 22.32
CA GLY A 705 -24.04 6.94 22.36
C GLY A 705 -24.65 7.06 20.96
N PHE A 706 -25.74 6.38 20.69
CA PHE A 706 -26.52 6.61 19.46
C PHE A 706 -27.34 7.89 19.58
N LYS A 707 -27.41 8.69 18.51
CA LYS A 707 -28.05 10.01 18.45
C LYS A 707 -29.37 9.95 17.70
#